data_3a321b828c79434272366744b2ae4369
#
_entry.id   3a321b828c79434272366744b2ae4369
#
_cell.length_a   1.000
_cell.length_b   1.000
_cell.length_c   1.000
_cell.angle_alpha   90.00
_cell.angle_beta   90.00
_cell.angle_gamma   90.00
#
_symmetry.space_group_name_H-M   'P 1'
#
loop_
_entity.id
_entity.type
_entity.pdbx_description
1 polymer ?
#
loop_
_entity_poly.entity_id
_entity_poly.type
_entity_poly.pdbx_seq_one_letter_code
_entity_poly.pdbx_strand_id
1 'polypeptide(L)'
;MEKIGKILVISLSNIGDVILTTPVIENLKKFFPFAKIDVLLGPRGREVLEKDKQIRSLIVYNKKASLKEKIFLIKKLRNERYDLVIDLRHTIIPLLIKPRYRTAIFQKTKERRMHMCKKHLKTIEFLRREEKLYHRIPTVHFDEEDDRYIENLLKGEGINKDDLLIVVSPGARSSTKCWELENFVEVIPFLLEDLKAKIILVGSQEDYYLAQKIKDNFRKGVYNFCGKTTIPQLVALLKRAKILITNDSAVLHCGSAVNIPTISIFGPTDPLKYGPLAKDSIVLRRLLPCVPCEKAQCKYESKKCLKLVKSWEVIEAVKKILNKNPLIFKQTYKRILVIRTDRIGDVVLSTPVIKNLRENFPQSFIAMMVRPYTKDIVEGNPFLDEVIVYDKDGKDKSILATLRFVFNLKRYKFDLAIILHPTNRVHIISFLAGIPKRVGYRKKLGFLNTDRLEEKKYLGEKHELEYNLDLLRYLKIEIYDKNLFVPIDREAEERIESFLQIHGLKENDFVVVHPGASCPSKIWPPENFAFVCDSLMRDFGLNVLIVTDKKDSCWGESVQRFMEYNPILALGEFSLKELAVVLKKAKLFISNDSGPVHIAVAVGTPVISIFGRKQPGLSPKRWGPLGEKDIVLHKDIGCQECLAHSCKIGFKCLREIKPQEVIEAVKKIFQNAKKEIPTQF
;
A
#
# COMPACT_ATOMS: atom_id res chain seq x y z
N MET A 1 -11.39 -17.99 -42.36
CA MET A 1 -12.56 -17.26 -42.91
C MET A 1 -12.10 -16.59 -44.19
N GLU A 2 -12.84 -16.82 -45.28
CA GLU A 2 -12.59 -16.12 -46.53
C GLU A 2 -12.72 -14.59 -46.36
N LYS A 3 -12.27 -13.84 -47.34
CA LYS A 3 -12.13 -12.39 -47.36
C LYS A 3 -13.42 -11.67 -46.88
N ILE A 4 -13.44 -11.14 -45.64
CA ILE A 4 -14.51 -10.31 -45.13
C ILE A 4 -14.26 -8.86 -45.55
N GLY A 5 -15.17 -8.32 -46.40
CA GLY A 5 -15.05 -6.97 -46.96
C GLY A 5 -16.00 -5.93 -46.29
N LYS A 6 -17.18 -6.39 -45.82
CA LYS A 6 -18.17 -5.49 -45.20
C LYS A 6 -18.66 -6.07 -43.88
N ILE A 7 -18.64 -5.27 -42.82
CA ILE A 7 -19.08 -5.62 -41.46
C ILE A 7 -20.16 -4.65 -40.99
N LEU A 8 -21.25 -5.18 -40.44
CA LEU A 8 -22.21 -4.39 -39.69
C LEU A 8 -22.11 -4.70 -38.20
N VAL A 9 -21.89 -3.68 -37.36
CA VAL A 9 -21.97 -3.78 -35.90
C VAL A 9 -23.30 -3.18 -35.45
N ILE A 10 -24.15 -3.97 -34.79
CA ILE A 10 -25.39 -3.50 -34.18
C ILE A 10 -25.10 -3.18 -32.72
N SER A 11 -24.91 -1.89 -32.42
CA SER A 11 -24.57 -1.38 -31.11
C SER A 11 -25.77 -0.95 -30.29
N LEU A 12 -25.56 -0.37 -29.12
CA LEU A 12 -26.56 -0.03 -28.14
C LEU A 12 -27.09 1.41 -28.34
N SER A 13 -27.93 1.90 -27.45
CA SER A 13 -28.62 3.17 -27.64
C SER A 13 -28.27 4.25 -26.64
N ASN A 14 -27.75 3.87 -25.47
CA ASN A 14 -27.33 4.85 -24.46
C ASN A 14 -25.84 5.13 -24.62
N ILE A 15 -25.41 6.35 -24.33
CA ILE A 15 -24.01 6.80 -24.49
C ILE A 15 -23.03 5.84 -23.79
N GLY A 16 -23.21 5.59 -22.50
CA GLY A 16 -22.31 4.72 -21.72
C GLY A 16 -22.26 3.28 -22.27
N ASP A 17 -23.40 2.74 -22.69
CA ASP A 17 -23.45 1.40 -23.29
C ASP A 17 -22.71 1.35 -24.63
N VAL A 18 -22.82 2.39 -25.46
CA VAL A 18 -22.10 2.49 -26.74
C VAL A 18 -20.58 2.59 -26.49
N ILE A 19 -20.16 3.39 -25.53
CA ILE A 19 -18.72 3.46 -25.15
C ILE A 19 -18.19 2.06 -24.79
N LEU A 20 -18.93 1.27 -24.03
CA LEU A 20 -18.54 -0.09 -23.65
C LEU A 20 -18.50 -1.09 -24.82
N THR A 21 -19.04 -0.73 -26.00
CA THR A 21 -18.94 -1.56 -27.24
C THR A 21 -17.75 -1.20 -28.12
N THR A 22 -17.10 -0.04 -27.91
CA THR A 22 -15.99 0.42 -28.77
C THR A 22 -14.83 -0.57 -28.85
N PRO A 23 -14.44 -1.32 -27.79
CA PRO A 23 -13.40 -2.33 -27.92
C PRO A 23 -13.72 -3.44 -28.93
N VAL A 24 -14.99 -3.72 -29.17
CA VAL A 24 -15.41 -4.67 -30.22
C VAL A 24 -15.05 -4.12 -31.59
N ILE A 25 -15.38 -2.85 -31.85
CA ILE A 25 -15.09 -2.18 -33.12
C ILE A 25 -13.58 -2.13 -33.36
N GLU A 26 -12.80 -1.74 -32.36
CA GLU A 26 -11.34 -1.67 -32.46
C GLU A 26 -10.69 -3.04 -32.76
N ASN A 27 -11.20 -4.12 -32.15
CA ASN A 27 -10.69 -5.46 -32.43
C ASN A 27 -11.12 -5.92 -33.84
N LEU A 28 -12.34 -5.61 -34.30
CA LEU A 28 -12.79 -5.95 -35.66
C LEU A 28 -11.89 -5.31 -36.72
N LYS A 29 -11.45 -4.06 -36.52
CA LYS A 29 -10.52 -3.39 -37.44
C LYS A 29 -9.16 -4.05 -37.47
N LYS A 30 -8.66 -4.55 -36.32
CA LYS A 30 -7.41 -5.30 -36.26
C LYS A 30 -7.52 -6.67 -36.92
N PHE A 31 -8.66 -7.36 -36.74
CA PHE A 31 -8.88 -8.66 -37.37
C PHE A 31 -9.12 -8.56 -38.90
N PHE A 32 -9.74 -7.45 -39.33
CA PHE A 32 -10.13 -7.20 -40.73
C PHE A 32 -9.72 -5.80 -41.19
N PRO A 33 -8.43 -5.51 -41.39
CA PRO A 33 -7.94 -4.13 -41.65
C PRO A 33 -8.53 -3.47 -42.90
N PHE A 34 -8.95 -4.27 -43.88
CA PHE A 34 -9.50 -3.78 -45.15
C PHE A 34 -11.04 -3.79 -45.18
N ALA A 35 -11.68 -4.26 -44.14
CA ALA A 35 -13.15 -4.32 -44.10
C ALA A 35 -13.77 -2.95 -43.88
N LYS A 36 -14.84 -2.66 -44.61
CA LYS A 36 -15.67 -1.45 -44.38
C LYS A 36 -16.65 -1.75 -43.23
N ILE A 37 -16.54 -0.98 -42.15
CA ILE A 37 -17.37 -1.16 -40.95
C ILE A 37 -18.45 -0.11 -40.90
N ASP A 38 -19.70 -0.57 -40.85
CA ASP A 38 -20.87 0.27 -40.56
C ASP A 38 -21.37 -0.03 -39.15
N VAL A 39 -21.89 0.98 -38.47
CA VAL A 39 -22.43 0.79 -37.11
C VAL A 39 -23.91 1.24 -37.08
N LEU A 40 -24.80 0.34 -36.69
CA LEU A 40 -26.18 0.63 -36.40
C LEU A 40 -26.36 0.89 -34.92
N LEU A 41 -26.85 2.09 -34.54
CA LEU A 41 -26.96 2.51 -33.15
C LEU A 41 -28.16 3.43 -32.91
N GLY A 42 -28.49 3.69 -31.66
CA GLY A 42 -29.53 4.65 -31.28
C GLY A 42 -29.07 6.11 -31.40
N PRO A 43 -29.99 7.08 -31.48
CA PRO A 43 -29.66 8.51 -31.73
C PRO A 43 -28.65 9.08 -30.73
N ARG A 44 -28.81 8.77 -29.46
CA ARG A 44 -27.93 9.28 -28.37
C ARG A 44 -26.52 8.77 -28.42
N GLY A 45 -26.26 7.65 -29.11
CA GLY A 45 -24.92 7.03 -29.20
C GLY A 45 -24.06 7.58 -30.33
N ARG A 46 -24.61 8.42 -31.23
CA ARG A 46 -23.93 8.88 -32.43
C ARG A 46 -22.65 9.63 -32.10
N GLU A 47 -22.71 10.58 -31.20
CA GLU A 47 -21.56 11.42 -30.79
C GLU A 47 -20.34 10.59 -30.30
N VAL A 48 -20.59 9.39 -29.75
CA VAL A 48 -19.50 8.54 -29.24
C VAL A 48 -18.56 8.08 -30.37
N LEU A 49 -19.11 7.89 -31.59
CA LEU A 49 -18.43 7.26 -32.72
C LEU A 49 -18.23 8.19 -33.92
N GLU A 50 -18.77 9.40 -33.92
CA GLU A 50 -18.75 10.31 -35.09
C GLU A 50 -17.36 10.76 -35.50
N LYS A 51 -16.39 10.85 -34.57
CA LYS A 51 -15.00 11.19 -34.84
C LYS A 51 -14.11 9.98 -35.15
N ASP A 52 -14.66 8.77 -35.19
CA ASP A 52 -13.94 7.55 -35.54
C ASP A 52 -13.84 7.39 -37.07
N LYS A 53 -12.72 7.86 -37.64
CA LYS A 53 -12.42 7.85 -39.09
C LYS A 53 -12.39 6.43 -39.69
N GLN A 54 -12.36 5.38 -38.89
CA GLN A 54 -12.33 4.01 -39.38
C GLN A 54 -13.73 3.42 -39.56
N ILE A 55 -14.77 4.11 -39.17
CA ILE A 55 -16.18 3.75 -39.41
C ILE A 55 -16.61 4.38 -40.74
N ARG A 56 -17.08 3.53 -41.68
CA ARG A 56 -17.57 4.01 -42.98
C ARG A 56 -18.88 4.78 -42.84
N SER A 57 -19.83 4.28 -42.05
CA SER A 57 -21.15 4.88 -41.90
C SER A 57 -21.76 4.60 -40.53
N LEU A 58 -22.33 5.65 -39.93
CA LEU A 58 -23.15 5.58 -38.71
C LEU A 58 -24.64 5.59 -39.11
N ILE A 59 -25.34 4.49 -38.89
CA ILE A 59 -26.74 4.30 -39.23
C ILE A 59 -27.59 4.45 -37.96
N VAL A 60 -28.37 5.52 -37.89
CA VAL A 60 -29.21 5.79 -36.70
C VAL A 60 -30.50 5.00 -36.79
N TYR A 61 -30.79 4.18 -35.77
CA TYR A 61 -32.01 3.44 -35.60
C TYR A 61 -32.89 4.03 -34.49
N ASN A 62 -34.02 4.59 -34.90
CA ASN A 62 -35.01 5.08 -33.95
C ASN A 62 -36.02 3.95 -33.61
N LYS A 63 -36.05 3.52 -32.35
CA LYS A 63 -37.02 2.50 -31.88
C LYS A 63 -38.47 2.90 -32.06
N LYS A 64 -38.77 4.22 -31.99
CA LYS A 64 -40.09 4.79 -32.13
C LYS A 64 -40.50 5.03 -33.60
N ALA A 65 -39.61 4.71 -34.57
CA ALA A 65 -39.90 4.81 -35.99
C ALA A 65 -41.09 3.93 -36.38
N SER A 66 -41.82 4.37 -37.40
CA SER A 66 -42.96 3.66 -37.97
C SER A 66 -42.55 2.30 -38.56
N LEU A 67 -43.52 1.41 -38.75
CA LEU A 67 -43.25 0.11 -39.34
C LEU A 67 -42.71 0.24 -40.78
N LYS A 68 -43.17 1.22 -41.54
CA LYS A 68 -42.66 1.51 -42.91
C LYS A 68 -41.20 1.91 -42.89
N GLU A 69 -40.77 2.77 -41.98
CA GLU A 69 -39.39 3.18 -41.81
C GLU A 69 -38.48 2.02 -41.37
N LYS A 70 -38.97 1.16 -40.50
CA LYS A 70 -38.26 -0.07 -40.08
C LYS A 70 -38.04 -1.04 -41.23
N ILE A 71 -39.11 -1.26 -42.05
CA ILE A 71 -38.99 -2.10 -43.25
C ILE A 71 -38.01 -1.50 -44.26
N PHE A 72 -38.11 -0.17 -44.47
CA PHE A 72 -37.17 0.54 -45.38
C PHE A 72 -35.70 0.37 -44.90
N LEU A 73 -35.46 0.53 -43.59
CA LEU A 73 -34.13 0.32 -43.01
C LEU A 73 -33.61 -1.10 -43.25
N ILE A 74 -34.45 -2.11 -42.99
CA ILE A 74 -34.08 -3.51 -43.23
C ILE A 74 -33.74 -3.76 -44.71
N LYS A 75 -34.53 -3.23 -45.64
CA LYS A 75 -34.25 -3.32 -47.08
C LYS A 75 -32.92 -2.66 -47.43
N LYS A 76 -32.65 -1.47 -46.88
CA LYS A 76 -31.39 -0.76 -47.08
C LYS A 76 -30.19 -1.58 -46.57
N LEU A 77 -30.28 -2.10 -45.35
CA LEU A 77 -29.23 -2.94 -44.76
C LEU A 77 -29.00 -4.23 -45.53
N ARG A 78 -30.06 -4.85 -46.05
CA ARG A 78 -29.95 -6.08 -46.88
C ARG A 78 -29.28 -5.82 -48.23
N ASN A 79 -29.54 -4.68 -48.83
CA ASN A 79 -28.92 -4.30 -50.13
C ASN A 79 -27.39 -4.03 -50.00
N GLU A 80 -26.87 -3.68 -48.79
CA GLU A 80 -25.46 -3.51 -48.53
C GLU A 80 -24.68 -4.82 -48.58
N ARG A 81 -25.33 -5.99 -48.49
CA ARG A 81 -24.70 -7.34 -48.57
C ARG A 81 -23.54 -7.49 -47.62
N TYR A 82 -23.77 -7.34 -46.33
CA TYR A 82 -22.76 -7.51 -45.30
C TYR A 82 -22.24 -8.97 -45.24
N ASP A 83 -20.94 -9.15 -45.19
CA ASP A 83 -20.32 -10.48 -45.02
C ASP A 83 -20.47 -10.92 -43.55
N LEU A 84 -20.29 -10.02 -42.61
CA LEU A 84 -20.33 -10.31 -41.17
C LEU A 84 -21.23 -9.30 -40.43
N VAL A 85 -22.10 -9.82 -39.57
CA VAL A 85 -22.92 -9.00 -38.65
C VAL A 85 -22.66 -9.37 -37.22
N ILE A 86 -22.19 -8.38 -36.43
CA ILE A 86 -21.99 -8.46 -34.98
C ILE A 86 -23.16 -7.77 -34.28
N ASP A 87 -24.03 -8.54 -33.69
CA ASP A 87 -25.21 -8.00 -32.96
C ASP A 87 -24.96 -8.04 -31.44
N LEU A 88 -24.69 -6.88 -30.87
CA LEU A 88 -24.45 -6.68 -29.43
C LEU A 88 -25.74 -6.44 -28.65
N ARG A 89 -26.89 -6.35 -29.35
CA ARG A 89 -28.24 -6.11 -28.79
C ARG A 89 -29.13 -7.32 -28.77
N HIS A 90 -28.72 -8.39 -29.42
CA HIS A 90 -29.55 -9.60 -29.60
C HIS A 90 -30.89 -9.29 -30.26
N THR A 91 -30.84 -8.63 -31.44
CA THR A 91 -32.03 -8.27 -32.25
C THR A 91 -32.35 -9.35 -33.27
N ILE A 92 -33.49 -9.21 -33.93
CA ILE A 92 -33.87 -10.08 -35.07
C ILE A 92 -33.27 -9.60 -36.40
N ILE A 93 -32.61 -8.43 -36.44
CA ILE A 93 -32.09 -7.78 -37.65
C ILE A 93 -31.15 -8.72 -38.42
N PRO A 94 -30.21 -9.46 -37.82
CA PRO A 94 -29.34 -10.36 -38.55
C PRO A 94 -30.07 -11.48 -39.31
N LEU A 95 -31.25 -11.90 -38.82
CA LEU A 95 -32.10 -12.88 -39.54
C LEU A 95 -32.72 -12.28 -40.80
N LEU A 96 -33.16 -11.03 -40.70
CA LEU A 96 -33.87 -10.34 -41.79
C LEU A 96 -32.90 -9.94 -42.93
N ILE A 97 -31.66 -9.55 -42.62
CA ILE A 97 -30.68 -9.13 -43.64
C ILE A 97 -29.86 -10.27 -44.25
N LYS A 98 -29.87 -11.45 -43.60
CA LYS A 98 -29.21 -12.71 -44.08
C LYS A 98 -27.73 -12.54 -44.47
N PRO A 99 -26.87 -12.12 -43.55
CA PRO A 99 -25.43 -12.02 -43.81
C PRO A 99 -24.78 -13.43 -43.96
N ARG A 100 -23.57 -13.50 -44.52
CA ARG A 100 -22.81 -14.75 -44.61
C ARG A 100 -22.43 -15.31 -43.24
N TYR A 101 -21.97 -14.41 -42.34
CA TYR A 101 -21.58 -14.74 -40.96
C TYR A 101 -22.31 -13.81 -39.96
N ARG A 102 -22.71 -14.34 -38.84
CA ARG A 102 -23.35 -13.55 -37.77
C ARG A 102 -23.09 -14.10 -36.40
N THR A 103 -23.23 -13.24 -35.40
CA THR A 103 -23.26 -13.66 -33.99
C THR A 103 -24.49 -14.49 -33.67
N ALA A 104 -24.38 -15.34 -32.67
CA ALA A 104 -25.50 -16.12 -32.17
C ALA A 104 -26.62 -15.19 -31.59
N ILE A 105 -27.86 -15.45 -31.88
CA ILE A 105 -28.99 -14.65 -31.41
C ILE A 105 -29.23 -14.83 -29.92
N PHE A 106 -28.97 -16.03 -29.40
CA PHE A 106 -29.03 -16.38 -27.99
C PHE A 106 -27.67 -16.84 -27.50
N GLN A 107 -26.98 -15.96 -26.78
CA GLN A 107 -25.80 -16.37 -26.03
C GLN A 107 -26.17 -16.69 -24.57
N LYS A 108 -26.20 -17.97 -24.21
CA LYS A 108 -26.26 -18.40 -22.82
C LYS A 108 -24.90 -18.14 -22.17
N THR A 109 -24.69 -16.97 -21.55
CA THR A 109 -23.51 -16.74 -20.71
C THR A 109 -23.74 -17.37 -19.34
N LYS A 110 -22.95 -18.39 -18.98
CA LYS A 110 -22.99 -19.02 -17.64
C LYS A 110 -22.60 -18.02 -16.52
N GLU A 111 -21.84 -16.98 -16.82
CA GLU A 111 -21.37 -15.98 -15.88
C GLU A 111 -22.35 -14.80 -15.78
N ARG A 112 -23.17 -14.80 -14.74
CA ARG A 112 -24.15 -13.72 -14.46
C ARG A 112 -23.52 -12.39 -14.05
N ARG A 113 -22.28 -12.37 -13.52
CA ARG A 113 -21.58 -11.19 -13.01
C ARG A 113 -20.29 -10.94 -13.78
N MET A 114 -20.41 -10.35 -14.97
CA MET A 114 -19.29 -10.00 -15.83
C MET A 114 -19.42 -8.53 -16.25
N HIS A 115 -18.28 -7.83 -16.36
CA HIS A 115 -18.25 -6.47 -16.87
C HIS A 115 -18.79 -6.41 -18.31
N MET A 116 -19.64 -5.42 -18.62
CA MET A 116 -20.35 -5.33 -19.90
C MET A 116 -19.38 -5.24 -21.09
N CYS A 117 -18.29 -4.50 -20.96
CA CYS A 117 -17.22 -4.46 -21.99
C CYS A 117 -16.69 -5.88 -22.29
N LYS A 118 -16.35 -6.67 -21.26
CA LYS A 118 -15.89 -8.05 -21.42
C LYS A 118 -16.98 -8.95 -22.03
N LYS A 119 -18.24 -8.72 -21.69
CA LYS A 119 -19.38 -9.44 -22.27
C LYS A 119 -19.50 -9.18 -23.76
N HIS A 120 -19.37 -7.92 -24.20
CA HIS A 120 -19.37 -7.56 -25.61
C HIS A 120 -18.18 -8.16 -26.36
N LEU A 121 -16.99 -8.14 -25.78
CA LEU A 121 -15.83 -8.77 -26.37
C LEU A 121 -15.97 -10.30 -26.54
N LYS A 122 -16.64 -10.98 -25.60
CA LYS A 122 -16.96 -12.42 -25.76
C LYS A 122 -17.80 -12.71 -27.01
N THR A 123 -18.61 -11.75 -27.47
CA THR A 123 -19.44 -11.91 -28.67
C THR A 123 -18.62 -12.09 -29.94
N ILE A 124 -17.37 -11.63 -29.97
CA ILE A 124 -16.46 -11.75 -31.11
C ILE A 124 -15.35 -12.82 -30.90
N GLU A 125 -15.35 -13.54 -29.78
CA GLU A 125 -14.31 -14.56 -29.49
C GLU A 125 -14.26 -15.67 -30.57
N PHE A 126 -15.38 -15.99 -31.22
CA PHE A 126 -15.42 -16.99 -32.29
C PHE A 126 -14.63 -16.60 -33.55
N LEU A 127 -14.28 -15.33 -33.70
CA LEU A 127 -13.47 -14.82 -34.82
C LEU A 127 -11.97 -15.05 -34.60
N ARG A 128 -11.56 -15.49 -33.42
CA ARG A 128 -10.15 -15.73 -33.07
C ARG A 128 -9.61 -16.98 -33.76
N ARG A 129 -8.47 -16.82 -34.42
CA ARG A 129 -7.64 -17.92 -34.94
C ARG A 129 -6.37 -18.10 -34.11
N GLU A 130 -6.22 -17.93 -32.88
CA GLU A 130 -5.00 -17.96 -32.06
C GLU A 130 -4.56 -16.59 -31.50
N GLU A 131 -5.06 -15.46 -31.97
CA GLU A 131 -4.65 -14.14 -31.54
C GLU A 131 -5.37 -13.68 -30.28
N LYS A 132 -4.66 -13.01 -29.36
CA LYS A 132 -5.26 -12.35 -28.18
C LYS A 132 -6.04 -11.10 -28.63
N LEU A 133 -7.12 -10.75 -27.90
CA LEU A 133 -7.80 -9.46 -28.07
C LEU A 133 -6.81 -8.31 -27.83
N TYR A 134 -6.68 -7.41 -28.81
CA TYR A 134 -5.77 -6.26 -28.74
C TYR A 134 -6.32 -5.16 -27.81
N HIS A 135 -7.60 -4.83 -27.94
CA HIS A 135 -8.23 -3.77 -27.17
C HIS A 135 -9.23 -4.34 -26.16
N ARG A 136 -9.05 -3.95 -24.89
CA ARG A 136 -9.92 -4.39 -23.76
C ARG A 136 -10.55 -3.22 -23.03
N ILE A 137 -10.11 -2.00 -23.31
CA ILE A 137 -10.53 -0.76 -22.69
C ILE A 137 -11.34 0.03 -23.72
N PRO A 138 -12.41 0.74 -23.34
CA PRO A 138 -13.15 1.62 -24.24
C PRO A 138 -12.26 2.69 -24.90
N THR A 139 -12.64 3.11 -26.09
CA THR A 139 -12.00 4.19 -26.84
C THR A 139 -13.06 5.15 -27.35
N VAL A 140 -12.83 6.45 -27.21
CA VAL A 140 -13.65 7.50 -27.82
C VAL A 140 -12.70 8.47 -28.51
N HIS A 141 -12.90 8.68 -29.81
CA HIS A 141 -12.04 9.54 -30.63
C HIS A 141 -12.47 10.99 -30.53
N PHE A 142 -11.52 11.91 -30.55
CA PHE A 142 -11.69 13.34 -30.72
C PHE A 142 -10.60 13.86 -31.66
N ASP A 143 -10.78 15.01 -32.26
CA ASP A 143 -9.84 15.62 -33.19
C ASP A 143 -9.23 16.93 -32.65
N GLU A 144 -8.41 17.59 -33.48
CA GLU A 144 -7.74 18.84 -33.11
C GLU A 144 -8.72 19.99 -32.89
N GLU A 145 -9.88 19.97 -33.55
CA GLU A 145 -10.90 21.00 -33.38
C GLU A 145 -11.54 20.90 -31.98
N ASP A 146 -11.85 19.66 -31.55
CA ASP A 146 -12.35 19.37 -30.19
C ASP A 146 -11.34 19.80 -29.14
N ASP A 147 -10.05 19.49 -29.37
CA ASP A 147 -8.96 19.84 -28.44
C ASP A 147 -8.75 21.35 -28.33
N ARG A 148 -8.78 22.08 -29.46
CA ARG A 148 -8.73 23.55 -29.53
C ARG A 148 -9.94 24.21 -28.86
N TYR A 149 -11.12 23.66 -29.07
CA TYR A 149 -12.33 24.13 -28.40
C TYR A 149 -12.18 24.08 -26.88
N ILE A 150 -11.72 22.98 -26.33
CA ILE A 150 -11.49 22.83 -24.89
C ILE A 150 -10.39 23.77 -24.40
N GLU A 151 -9.31 23.94 -25.14
CA GLU A 151 -8.24 24.89 -24.79
C GLU A 151 -8.77 26.31 -24.68
N ASN A 152 -9.57 26.75 -25.65
CA ASN A 152 -10.18 28.07 -25.66
C ASN A 152 -11.19 28.25 -24.52
N LEU A 153 -11.99 27.20 -24.23
CA LEU A 153 -12.96 27.22 -23.14
C LEU A 153 -12.26 27.35 -21.76
N LEU A 154 -11.16 26.64 -21.55
CA LEU A 154 -10.35 26.73 -20.32
C LEU A 154 -9.67 28.08 -20.19
N LYS A 155 -9.07 28.61 -21.27
CA LYS A 155 -8.44 29.93 -21.29
C LYS A 155 -9.45 31.03 -21.01
N GLY A 156 -10.66 30.97 -21.57
CA GLY A 156 -11.74 31.92 -21.31
C GLY A 156 -12.16 32.03 -19.85
N GLU A 157 -11.95 30.99 -19.07
CA GLU A 157 -12.20 30.97 -17.62
C GLU A 157 -10.90 31.24 -16.79
N GLY A 158 -9.78 31.61 -17.45
CA GLY A 158 -8.50 31.90 -16.79
C GLY A 158 -7.79 30.68 -16.23
N ILE A 159 -8.04 29.48 -16.80
CA ILE A 159 -7.41 28.23 -16.41
C ILE A 159 -6.21 27.94 -17.29
N ASN A 160 -5.03 27.76 -16.69
CA ASN A 160 -3.77 27.53 -17.37
C ASN A 160 -3.45 26.04 -17.53
N LYS A 161 -2.48 25.71 -18.40
CA LYS A 161 -2.06 24.30 -18.63
C LYS A 161 -1.47 23.63 -17.40
N ASP A 162 -0.87 24.38 -16.50
CA ASP A 162 -0.21 23.88 -15.29
C ASP A 162 -1.17 23.79 -14.09
N ASP A 163 -2.40 24.29 -14.24
CA ASP A 163 -3.39 24.16 -13.18
C ASP A 163 -3.80 22.70 -12.96
N LEU A 164 -3.91 22.30 -11.71
CA LEU A 164 -4.44 21.00 -11.36
C LEU A 164 -5.94 20.94 -11.64
N LEU A 165 -6.34 20.22 -12.70
CA LEU A 165 -7.73 20.07 -13.06
C LEU A 165 -8.35 18.81 -12.41
N ILE A 166 -9.48 19.00 -11.73
CA ILE A 166 -10.33 17.92 -11.23
C ILE A 166 -11.72 18.08 -11.85
N VAL A 167 -12.16 17.05 -12.55
CA VAL A 167 -13.48 17.05 -13.17
C VAL A 167 -14.47 16.35 -12.23
N VAL A 168 -15.62 17.00 -12.03
CA VAL A 168 -16.71 16.47 -11.18
C VAL A 168 -17.99 16.37 -12.01
N SER A 169 -18.61 15.18 -12.06
CA SER A 169 -19.89 14.96 -12.73
C SER A 169 -20.94 14.60 -11.69
N PRO A 170 -21.73 15.58 -11.21
CA PRO A 170 -22.71 15.37 -10.14
C PRO A 170 -24.02 14.76 -10.64
N GLY A 171 -24.27 14.81 -11.96
CA GLY A 171 -25.49 14.29 -12.58
C GLY A 171 -25.43 12.80 -12.91
N ALA A 172 -26.60 12.23 -13.11
CA ALA A 172 -26.80 10.91 -13.72
C ALA A 172 -28.22 10.84 -14.29
N ARG A 173 -28.42 10.00 -15.30
CA ARG A 173 -29.74 9.83 -15.97
C ARG A 173 -30.87 9.47 -15.02
N SER A 174 -30.62 8.75 -13.96
CA SER A 174 -31.60 8.38 -12.93
C SER A 174 -31.24 9.05 -11.61
N SER A 175 -32.25 9.69 -10.99
CA SER A 175 -32.09 10.30 -9.66
C SER A 175 -31.66 9.30 -8.58
N THR A 176 -31.92 7.99 -8.78
CA THR A 176 -31.47 6.93 -7.88
C THR A 176 -29.96 6.68 -7.93
N LYS A 177 -29.28 7.21 -8.94
CA LYS A 177 -27.84 7.11 -9.12
C LYS A 177 -27.08 8.39 -8.72
N CYS A 178 -27.79 9.47 -8.44
CA CYS A 178 -27.20 10.74 -8.03
C CYS A 178 -26.90 10.75 -6.54
N TRP A 179 -25.65 10.95 -6.21
CA TRP A 179 -25.20 11.25 -4.86
C TRP A 179 -25.73 12.63 -4.44
N GLU A 180 -25.95 12.86 -3.17
CA GLU A 180 -26.56 14.10 -2.68
C GLU A 180 -25.65 15.31 -2.97
N LEU A 181 -26.27 16.43 -3.34
CA LEU A 181 -25.58 17.67 -3.73
C LEU A 181 -24.71 18.19 -2.61
N GLU A 182 -25.19 18.13 -1.37
CA GLU A 182 -24.52 18.61 -0.16
C GLU A 182 -23.18 17.93 0.03
N ASN A 183 -23.07 16.65 -0.29
CA ASN A 183 -21.82 15.93 -0.19
C ASN A 183 -20.77 16.39 -1.21
N PHE A 184 -21.18 16.79 -2.43
CA PHE A 184 -20.27 17.41 -3.40
C PHE A 184 -19.78 18.77 -2.88
N VAL A 185 -20.67 19.58 -2.30
CA VAL A 185 -20.35 20.87 -1.72
C VAL A 185 -19.34 20.69 -0.56
N GLU A 186 -19.47 19.64 0.27
CA GLU A 186 -18.52 19.32 1.33
C GLU A 186 -17.15 18.84 0.85
N VAL A 187 -17.04 18.23 -0.32
CA VAL A 187 -15.78 17.75 -0.89
C VAL A 187 -14.96 18.90 -1.51
N ILE A 188 -15.62 19.85 -2.17
CA ILE A 188 -14.99 20.89 -2.99
C ILE A 188 -14.01 21.78 -2.20
N PRO A 189 -14.26 22.24 -0.94
CA PRO A 189 -13.30 23.03 -0.18
C PRO A 189 -11.93 22.35 -0.07
N PHE A 190 -11.89 21.06 0.25
CA PHE A 190 -10.64 20.29 0.26
C PHE A 190 -9.92 20.33 -1.08
N LEU A 191 -10.65 20.22 -2.21
CA LEU A 191 -10.05 20.25 -3.54
C LEU A 191 -9.50 21.65 -3.88
N LEU A 192 -10.18 22.73 -3.45
CA LEU A 192 -9.79 24.10 -3.71
C LEU A 192 -8.65 24.59 -2.80
N GLU A 193 -8.76 24.34 -1.50
CA GLU A 193 -7.89 24.93 -0.48
C GLU A 193 -6.64 24.10 -0.23
N ASP A 194 -6.79 22.79 -0.04
CA ASP A 194 -5.67 21.90 0.24
C ASP A 194 -4.91 21.52 -1.04
N LEU A 195 -5.63 21.27 -2.16
CA LEU A 195 -5.02 20.82 -3.41
C LEU A 195 -4.73 21.96 -4.39
N LYS A 196 -5.29 23.15 -4.15
CA LYS A 196 -5.21 24.29 -5.09
C LYS A 196 -5.73 23.94 -6.50
N ALA A 197 -6.67 22.99 -6.58
CA ALA A 197 -7.20 22.51 -7.84
C ALA A 197 -8.24 23.47 -8.44
N LYS A 198 -8.40 23.41 -9.76
CA LYS A 198 -9.52 24.00 -10.49
C LYS A 198 -10.57 22.91 -10.73
N ILE A 199 -11.80 23.17 -10.33
CA ILE A 199 -12.89 22.19 -10.37
C ILE A 199 -13.80 22.48 -11.55
N ILE A 200 -13.96 21.50 -12.45
CA ILE A 200 -14.81 21.62 -13.62
C ILE A 200 -16.00 20.70 -13.45
N LEU A 201 -17.18 21.27 -13.32
CA LEU A 201 -18.44 20.53 -13.25
C LEU A 201 -18.89 20.20 -14.67
N VAL A 202 -19.12 18.91 -14.96
CA VAL A 202 -19.54 18.44 -16.30
C VAL A 202 -20.80 17.59 -16.22
N GLY A 203 -21.56 17.60 -17.31
CA GLY A 203 -22.81 16.88 -17.45
C GLY A 203 -23.56 17.31 -18.70
N SER A 204 -24.76 16.77 -18.91
CA SER A 204 -25.67 17.20 -19.95
C SER A 204 -26.25 18.58 -19.65
N GLN A 205 -26.99 19.17 -20.61
CA GLN A 205 -27.76 20.39 -20.37
C GLN A 205 -28.78 20.21 -19.23
N GLU A 206 -29.31 19.02 -19.05
CA GLU A 206 -30.26 18.71 -17.96
C GLU A 206 -29.60 18.81 -16.58
N ASP A 207 -28.27 18.62 -16.50
CA ASP A 207 -27.48 18.69 -15.26
C ASP A 207 -27.05 20.14 -14.92
N TYR A 208 -27.29 21.10 -15.79
CA TYR A 208 -26.81 22.49 -15.63
C TYR A 208 -27.22 23.13 -14.30
N TYR A 209 -28.52 23.05 -13.95
CA TYR A 209 -29.02 23.64 -12.71
C TYR A 209 -28.45 22.98 -11.45
N LEU A 210 -28.23 21.65 -11.49
CA LEU A 210 -27.61 20.94 -10.40
C LEU A 210 -26.15 21.40 -10.19
N ALA A 211 -25.40 21.49 -11.28
CA ALA A 211 -24.03 21.97 -11.27
C ALA A 211 -23.95 23.46 -10.85
N GLN A 212 -24.91 24.28 -11.29
CA GLN A 212 -24.96 25.69 -10.93
C GLN A 212 -25.19 25.86 -9.42
N LYS A 213 -26.09 25.11 -8.81
CA LYS A 213 -26.31 25.10 -7.36
C LYS A 213 -25.03 24.74 -6.59
N ILE A 214 -24.20 23.82 -7.11
CA ILE A 214 -22.90 23.52 -6.49
C ILE A 214 -21.97 24.73 -6.65
N LYS A 215 -21.82 25.28 -7.86
CA LYS A 215 -20.95 26.43 -8.15
C LYS A 215 -21.26 27.64 -7.26
N ASP A 216 -22.54 27.92 -7.05
CA ASP A 216 -23.00 29.12 -6.31
C ASP A 216 -22.55 29.15 -4.83
N ASN A 217 -22.10 28.01 -4.28
CA ASN A 217 -21.49 27.96 -2.95
C ASN A 217 -20.04 28.48 -2.94
N PHE A 218 -19.42 28.71 -4.10
CA PHE A 218 -17.99 29.02 -4.21
C PHE A 218 -17.76 30.25 -5.05
N ARG A 219 -16.97 31.21 -4.54
CA ARG A 219 -16.67 32.47 -5.25
C ARG A 219 -15.72 32.27 -6.43
N LYS A 220 -14.74 31.34 -6.32
CA LYS A 220 -13.67 31.11 -7.30
C LYS A 220 -13.30 29.63 -7.38
N GLY A 221 -12.70 29.22 -8.50
CA GLY A 221 -12.08 27.91 -8.66
C GLY A 221 -13.04 26.79 -9.04
N VAL A 222 -14.36 27.04 -9.14
CA VAL A 222 -15.38 26.10 -9.60
C VAL A 222 -16.06 26.63 -10.86
N TYR A 223 -16.09 25.83 -11.91
CA TYR A 223 -16.54 26.22 -13.24
C TYR A 223 -17.64 25.25 -13.72
N ASN A 224 -18.74 25.80 -14.22
CA ASN A 224 -19.85 24.97 -14.72
C ASN A 224 -19.77 24.84 -16.25
N PHE A 225 -19.40 23.64 -16.70
CA PHE A 225 -19.31 23.27 -18.12
C PHE A 225 -20.44 22.29 -18.55
N CYS A 226 -21.47 22.09 -17.73
CA CYS A 226 -22.61 21.28 -18.11
C CYS A 226 -23.31 21.84 -19.35
N GLY A 227 -23.53 20.99 -20.35
CA GLY A 227 -24.11 21.37 -21.64
C GLY A 227 -23.19 22.15 -22.60
N LYS A 228 -21.93 22.44 -22.20
CA LYS A 228 -20.96 23.17 -23.04
C LYS A 228 -20.07 22.25 -23.88
N THR A 229 -20.15 20.95 -23.74
CA THR A 229 -19.25 19.99 -24.42
C THR A 229 -20.05 18.87 -25.09
N THR A 230 -19.63 18.47 -26.28
CA THR A 230 -20.00 17.19 -26.90
C THR A 230 -19.23 16.04 -26.22
N ILE A 231 -19.55 14.79 -26.54
CA ILE A 231 -18.83 13.63 -25.99
C ILE A 231 -17.34 13.63 -26.40
N PRO A 232 -16.94 13.88 -27.66
CA PRO A 232 -15.54 14.05 -28.04
C PRO A 232 -14.82 15.15 -27.25
N GLN A 233 -15.43 16.33 -27.11
CA GLN A 233 -14.90 17.46 -26.35
C GLN A 233 -14.76 17.13 -24.86
N LEU A 234 -15.74 16.45 -24.27
CA LEU A 234 -15.65 15.97 -22.89
C LEU A 234 -14.45 15.02 -22.71
N VAL A 235 -14.22 14.14 -23.66
CA VAL A 235 -13.07 13.21 -23.63
C VAL A 235 -11.74 13.97 -23.76
N ALA A 236 -11.66 14.99 -24.61
CA ALA A 236 -10.51 15.89 -24.70
C ALA A 236 -10.25 16.63 -23.37
N LEU A 237 -11.31 17.10 -22.70
CA LEU A 237 -11.21 17.73 -21.37
C LEU A 237 -10.70 16.73 -20.31
N LEU A 238 -11.27 15.51 -20.27
CA LEU A 238 -10.88 14.48 -19.32
C LEU A 238 -9.43 14.03 -19.48
N LYS A 239 -8.90 14.05 -20.70
CA LYS A 239 -7.48 13.75 -20.99
C LYS A 239 -6.52 14.76 -20.34
N ARG A 240 -6.98 16.00 -20.12
CA ARG A 240 -6.21 17.08 -19.47
C ARG A 240 -6.37 17.10 -17.95
N ALA A 241 -7.41 16.43 -17.42
CA ALA A 241 -7.69 16.39 -16.01
C ALA A 241 -6.89 15.30 -15.29
N LYS A 242 -6.71 15.46 -13.98
CA LYS A 242 -5.95 14.53 -13.15
C LYS A 242 -6.81 13.47 -12.50
N ILE A 243 -8.03 13.83 -12.11
CA ILE A 243 -9.01 12.94 -11.44
C ILE A 243 -10.40 13.27 -11.97
N LEU A 244 -11.20 12.24 -12.13
CA LEU A 244 -12.63 12.34 -12.34
C LEU A 244 -13.39 11.85 -11.08
N ILE A 245 -14.29 12.68 -10.56
CA ILE A 245 -15.25 12.30 -9.50
C ILE A 245 -16.64 12.26 -10.13
N THR A 246 -17.32 11.10 -10.10
CA THR A 246 -18.57 10.94 -10.82
C THR A 246 -19.50 9.92 -10.16
N ASN A 247 -20.78 10.05 -10.42
CA ASN A 247 -21.76 8.99 -10.20
C ASN A 247 -21.64 7.89 -11.27
N ASP A 248 -22.41 6.80 -11.14
CA ASP A 248 -22.58 5.79 -12.21
C ASP A 248 -23.32 6.41 -13.40
N SER A 249 -22.57 7.01 -14.32
CA SER A 249 -23.06 7.77 -15.47
C SER A 249 -22.25 7.48 -16.74
N ALA A 250 -22.61 8.07 -17.87
CA ALA A 250 -21.85 7.97 -19.12
C ALA A 250 -20.44 8.58 -18.99
N VAL A 251 -20.30 9.63 -18.19
CA VAL A 251 -19.02 10.31 -17.94
C VAL A 251 -17.97 9.37 -17.33
N LEU A 252 -18.40 8.41 -16.47
CA LEU A 252 -17.55 7.35 -15.95
C LEU A 252 -16.84 6.55 -17.06
N HIS A 253 -17.59 6.22 -18.12
CA HIS A 253 -17.06 5.44 -19.24
C HIS A 253 -16.21 6.29 -20.18
N CYS A 254 -16.52 7.60 -20.31
CA CYS A 254 -15.60 8.55 -20.96
C CYS A 254 -14.26 8.64 -20.23
N GLY A 255 -14.29 8.68 -18.89
CA GLY A 255 -13.07 8.62 -18.07
C GLY A 255 -12.27 7.34 -18.31
N SER A 256 -12.94 6.21 -18.42
CA SER A 256 -12.28 4.93 -18.74
C SER A 256 -11.63 4.95 -20.12
N ALA A 257 -12.21 5.65 -21.10
CA ALA A 257 -11.67 5.73 -22.47
C ALA A 257 -10.34 6.49 -22.56
N VAL A 258 -10.08 7.44 -21.65
CA VAL A 258 -8.79 8.18 -21.56
C VAL A 258 -7.91 7.69 -20.43
N ASN A 259 -8.31 6.62 -19.74
CA ASN A 259 -7.58 6.03 -18.61
C ASN A 259 -7.32 7.04 -17.46
N ILE A 260 -8.24 7.99 -17.21
CA ILE A 260 -8.12 8.92 -16.08
C ILE A 260 -8.52 8.21 -14.78
N PRO A 261 -7.74 8.33 -13.69
CA PRO A 261 -8.13 7.83 -12.38
C PRO A 261 -9.51 8.37 -11.98
N THR A 262 -10.43 7.47 -11.64
CA THR A 262 -11.83 7.84 -11.43
C THR A 262 -12.31 7.41 -10.06
N ILE A 263 -12.89 8.33 -9.30
CA ILE A 263 -13.66 8.05 -8.08
C ILE A 263 -15.12 8.01 -8.45
N SER A 264 -15.73 6.85 -8.33
CA SER A 264 -17.10 6.63 -8.73
C SER A 264 -17.99 6.22 -7.57
N ILE A 265 -19.14 6.89 -7.44
CA ILE A 265 -20.13 6.63 -6.39
C ILE A 265 -21.23 5.74 -6.97
N PHE A 266 -21.37 4.54 -6.39
CA PHE A 266 -22.33 3.53 -6.84
C PHE A 266 -23.44 3.31 -5.81
N GLY A 267 -24.67 3.39 -6.27
CA GLY A 267 -25.86 3.08 -5.49
C GLY A 267 -26.53 1.77 -5.95
N PRO A 268 -27.59 1.85 -6.80
CA PRO A 268 -28.41 0.69 -7.15
C PRO A 268 -27.78 -0.29 -8.14
N THR A 269 -26.72 0.08 -8.83
CA THR A 269 -26.10 -0.71 -9.90
C THR A 269 -24.92 -1.55 -9.41
N ASP A 270 -24.58 -2.59 -10.17
CA ASP A 270 -23.46 -3.48 -9.86
C ASP A 270 -22.16 -2.95 -10.53
N PRO A 271 -21.17 -2.49 -9.76
CA PRO A 271 -19.90 -2.03 -10.32
C PRO A 271 -19.08 -3.14 -10.98
N LEU A 272 -19.33 -4.42 -10.69
CA LEU A 272 -18.75 -5.53 -11.44
C LEU A 272 -19.20 -5.53 -12.91
N LYS A 273 -20.39 -4.96 -13.21
CA LYS A 273 -20.93 -4.84 -14.58
C LYS A 273 -20.54 -3.53 -15.25
N TYR A 274 -20.53 -2.41 -14.50
CA TYR A 274 -20.45 -1.05 -15.04
C TYR A 274 -19.37 -0.18 -14.39
N GLY A 275 -18.51 -0.74 -13.57
CA GLY A 275 -17.46 0.02 -12.88
C GLY A 275 -16.42 0.63 -13.83
N PRO A 276 -15.55 1.52 -13.34
CA PRO A 276 -14.48 2.11 -14.13
C PRO A 276 -13.46 1.06 -14.57
N LEU A 277 -12.96 1.22 -15.80
CA LEU A 277 -11.89 0.38 -16.36
C LEU A 277 -10.52 1.10 -16.38
N ALA A 278 -10.49 2.37 -16.05
CA ALA A 278 -9.25 3.13 -15.92
C ALA A 278 -8.44 2.62 -14.71
N LYS A 279 -7.11 2.65 -14.85
CA LYS A 279 -6.19 2.30 -13.75
C LYS A 279 -6.38 3.24 -12.57
N ASP A 280 -6.07 2.74 -11.37
CA ASP A 280 -6.11 3.50 -10.13
C ASP A 280 -7.47 4.09 -9.75
N SER A 281 -8.55 3.59 -10.36
CA SER A 281 -9.90 4.01 -10.04
C SER A 281 -10.42 3.39 -8.73
N ILE A 282 -11.27 4.14 -8.03
CA ILE A 282 -11.88 3.74 -6.75
C ILE A 282 -13.39 3.78 -6.87
N VAL A 283 -14.05 2.70 -6.44
CA VAL A 283 -15.51 2.60 -6.37
C VAL A 283 -15.94 2.71 -4.91
N LEU A 284 -16.74 3.73 -4.61
CA LEU A 284 -17.37 3.93 -3.31
C LEU A 284 -18.80 3.44 -3.35
N ARG A 285 -19.15 2.49 -2.48
CA ARG A 285 -20.50 1.90 -2.40
C ARG A 285 -20.81 1.37 -1.01
N ARG A 286 -22.09 1.12 -0.75
CA ARG A 286 -22.57 0.41 0.43
C ARG A 286 -23.21 -0.93 0.06
N LEU A 287 -22.81 -1.97 0.78
CA LEU A 287 -23.42 -3.29 0.67
C LEU A 287 -24.65 -3.32 1.59
N LEU A 288 -25.82 -3.16 0.98
CA LEU A 288 -27.10 -3.30 1.64
C LEU A 288 -27.83 -4.54 1.07
N PRO A 289 -28.77 -5.16 1.80
CA PRO A 289 -29.50 -6.34 1.31
C PRO A 289 -30.21 -6.12 -0.03
N CYS A 290 -30.57 -4.87 -0.35
CA CYS A 290 -31.22 -4.51 -1.61
C CYS A 290 -30.27 -4.14 -2.76
N VAL A 291 -28.95 -4.11 -2.55
CA VAL A 291 -27.96 -3.67 -3.57
C VAL A 291 -27.16 -4.88 -4.08
N PRO A 292 -27.03 -5.02 -5.42
CA PRO A 292 -27.56 -4.17 -6.50
C PRO A 292 -29.03 -4.47 -6.80
N CYS A 293 -29.88 -3.44 -6.84
CA CYS A 293 -31.29 -3.61 -7.20
C CYS A 293 -31.60 -3.29 -8.69
N GLU A 294 -30.71 -2.53 -9.34
CA GLU A 294 -30.81 -2.09 -10.77
C GLU A 294 -32.14 -1.43 -11.16
N LYS A 295 -32.85 -0.83 -10.18
CA LYS A 295 -34.19 -0.21 -10.37
C LYS A 295 -34.09 1.30 -10.60
N ALA A 296 -34.97 1.83 -11.46
CA ALA A 296 -35.07 3.27 -11.71
C ALA A 296 -35.71 4.04 -10.54
N GLN A 297 -36.47 3.38 -9.68
CA GLN A 297 -37.05 3.95 -8.47
C GLN A 297 -36.65 3.16 -7.24
N CYS A 298 -36.34 3.86 -6.14
CA CYS A 298 -35.95 3.23 -4.88
C CYS A 298 -37.21 2.73 -4.14
N LYS A 299 -37.28 1.43 -3.83
CA LYS A 299 -38.41 0.84 -3.07
C LYS A 299 -38.59 1.48 -1.68
N TYR A 300 -37.48 2.00 -1.08
CA TYR A 300 -37.49 2.54 0.27
C TYR A 300 -37.41 4.07 0.31
N GLU A 301 -37.57 4.76 -0.85
CA GLU A 301 -37.52 6.21 -1.05
C GLU A 301 -36.24 6.91 -0.48
N SER A 302 -35.55 6.26 0.44
CA SER A 302 -34.49 6.85 1.26
C SER A 302 -33.10 6.88 0.58
N LYS A 303 -32.90 6.19 -0.56
CA LYS A 303 -31.58 6.06 -1.25
C LYS A 303 -30.40 5.78 -0.31
N LYS A 304 -30.61 4.99 0.76
CA LYS A 304 -29.58 4.73 1.81
C LYS A 304 -28.23 4.26 1.23
N CYS A 305 -28.25 3.53 0.10
CA CYS A 305 -27.03 3.07 -0.56
C CYS A 305 -26.11 4.23 -1.00
N LEU A 306 -26.65 5.40 -1.31
CA LEU A 306 -25.88 6.62 -1.64
C LEU A 306 -25.69 7.51 -0.41
N LYS A 307 -26.73 7.72 0.41
CA LYS A 307 -26.65 8.54 1.63
C LYS A 307 -25.59 8.11 2.64
N LEU A 308 -25.30 6.82 2.68
CA LEU A 308 -24.29 6.26 3.57
C LEU A 308 -22.84 6.44 3.05
N VAL A 309 -22.65 6.76 1.76
CA VAL A 309 -21.34 7.17 1.24
C VAL A 309 -21.12 8.62 1.64
N LYS A 310 -20.06 8.89 2.41
CA LYS A 310 -19.80 10.20 3.00
C LYS A 310 -18.74 10.98 2.22
N SER A 311 -18.79 12.29 2.27
CA SER A 311 -17.85 13.23 1.64
C SER A 311 -16.39 12.93 2.00
N TRP A 312 -16.10 12.65 3.28
CA TRP A 312 -14.75 12.31 3.72
C TRP A 312 -14.17 11.06 3.02
N GLU A 313 -14.99 10.10 2.59
CA GLU A 313 -14.52 8.92 1.86
C GLU A 313 -14.07 9.27 0.43
N VAL A 314 -14.74 10.24 -0.20
CA VAL A 314 -14.30 10.79 -1.49
C VAL A 314 -12.99 11.54 -1.32
N ILE A 315 -12.86 12.35 -0.26
CA ILE A 315 -11.60 13.04 0.07
C ILE A 315 -10.46 12.04 0.27
N GLU A 316 -10.69 10.97 1.04
CA GLU A 316 -9.69 9.90 1.22
C GLU A 316 -9.37 9.15 -0.08
N ALA A 317 -10.35 8.96 -0.95
CA ALA A 317 -10.12 8.37 -2.27
C ALA A 317 -9.29 9.29 -3.18
N VAL A 318 -9.53 10.60 -3.15
CA VAL A 318 -8.70 11.61 -3.87
C VAL A 318 -7.26 11.54 -3.36
N LYS A 319 -7.05 11.61 -2.05
CA LYS A 319 -5.73 11.49 -1.44
C LYS A 319 -5.04 10.20 -1.87
N LYS A 320 -5.73 9.06 -1.86
CA LYS A 320 -5.19 7.77 -2.27
C LYS A 320 -4.75 7.73 -3.73
N ILE A 321 -5.51 8.34 -4.64
CA ILE A 321 -5.16 8.42 -6.07
C ILE A 321 -3.95 9.34 -6.27
N LEU A 322 -3.91 10.48 -5.63
CA LEU A 322 -2.83 11.45 -5.76
C LEU A 322 -1.52 10.94 -5.16
N ASN A 323 -1.59 10.20 -4.04
CA ASN A 323 -0.41 9.61 -3.41
C ASN A 323 0.22 8.47 -4.24
N LYS A 324 -0.52 7.85 -5.19
CA LYS A 324 0.06 6.91 -6.16
C LYS A 324 0.86 7.58 -7.28
N ASN A 325 0.71 8.91 -7.45
CA ASN A 325 1.50 9.73 -8.35
C ASN A 325 2.46 10.60 -7.52
N PRO A 326 3.77 10.28 -7.42
CA PRO A 326 4.68 10.89 -6.44
C PRO A 326 4.94 12.39 -6.64
N LEU A 327 4.37 13.04 -7.66
CA LEU A 327 4.63 14.44 -7.98
C LEU A 327 3.67 15.47 -7.37
N ILE A 328 2.57 15.08 -6.67
CA ILE A 328 1.54 16.08 -6.34
C ILE A 328 1.26 16.25 -4.83
N PHE A 329 1.42 15.26 -3.96
CA PHE A 329 1.26 15.49 -2.51
C PHE A 329 2.03 14.47 -1.67
N LYS A 330 3.30 14.77 -1.43
CA LYS A 330 3.96 14.30 -0.20
C LYS A 330 3.51 15.27 0.90
N GLN A 331 2.75 14.81 1.88
CA GLN A 331 2.53 15.58 3.11
C GLN A 331 3.93 15.84 3.67
N THR A 332 4.42 17.08 3.51
CA THR A 332 5.79 17.43 3.87
C THR A 332 5.85 17.72 5.35
N TYR A 333 6.25 16.74 6.13
CA TYR A 333 6.65 17.00 7.50
C TYR A 333 8.05 17.62 7.49
N LYS A 334 8.18 18.81 8.07
CA LYS A 334 9.48 19.51 8.13
C LYS A 334 10.34 19.03 9.29
N ARG A 335 9.70 18.64 10.40
CA ARG A 335 10.38 18.25 11.65
C ARG A 335 9.68 17.06 12.28
N ILE A 336 10.34 15.91 12.25
CA ILE A 336 9.77 14.62 12.65
C ILE A 336 10.46 14.12 13.92
N LEU A 337 9.68 13.69 14.90
CA LEU A 337 10.15 13.05 16.12
C LEU A 337 9.73 11.58 16.16
N VAL A 338 10.67 10.66 16.15
CA VAL A 338 10.44 9.24 16.43
C VAL A 338 10.67 8.98 17.91
N ILE A 339 9.76 8.32 18.60
CA ILE A 339 9.83 8.09 20.04
C ILE A 339 9.91 6.60 20.35
N ARG A 340 11.05 6.15 20.87
CA ARG A 340 11.27 4.77 21.31
C ARG A 340 12.09 4.75 22.61
N THR A 341 11.43 4.66 23.76
CA THR A 341 12.04 4.81 25.09
C THR A 341 11.99 3.49 25.88
N ASP A 342 12.31 2.37 25.27
CA ASP A 342 12.34 1.03 25.87
C ASP A 342 13.70 0.34 25.71
N ARG A 343 13.77 -0.93 25.33
CA ARG A 343 14.96 -1.77 25.43
C ARG A 343 15.81 -1.72 24.16
N ILE A 344 17.05 -2.22 24.23
CA ILE A 344 18.03 -2.26 23.14
C ILE A 344 17.43 -2.87 21.87
N GLY A 345 16.93 -4.12 21.95
CA GLY A 345 16.35 -4.80 20.79
C GLY A 345 15.19 -4.05 20.15
N ASP A 346 14.37 -3.42 21.00
CA ASP A 346 13.25 -2.58 20.54
C ASP A 346 13.72 -1.37 19.73
N VAL A 347 14.79 -0.73 20.15
CA VAL A 347 15.37 0.44 19.44
C VAL A 347 16.00 -0.02 18.12
N VAL A 348 16.76 -1.12 18.11
CA VAL A 348 17.32 -1.69 16.86
C VAL A 348 16.22 -2.01 15.86
N LEU A 349 15.13 -2.68 16.30
CA LEU A 349 13.97 -3.02 15.47
C LEU A 349 13.15 -1.80 15.00
N SER A 350 13.50 -0.60 15.48
CA SER A 350 12.88 0.66 15.05
C SER A 350 13.72 1.42 14.03
N THR A 351 14.96 1.00 13.77
CA THR A 351 15.88 1.70 12.85
C THR A 351 15.37 1.75 11.40
N PRO A 352 14.65 0.75 10.86
CA PRO A 352 14.03 0.86 9.55
C PRO A 352 13.00 1.99 9.44
N VAL A 353 12.33 2.35 10.55
CA VAL A 353 11.41 3.50 10.58
C VAL A 353 12.16 4.79 10.21
N ILE A 354 13.36 4.98 10.77
CA ILE A 354 14.20 6.17 10.55
C ILE A 354 14.61 6.26 9.09
N LYS A 355 15.14 5.15 8.52
CA LYS A 355 15.58 5.10 7.13
C LYS A 355 14.43 5.40 6.17
N ASN A 356 13.27 4.75 6.35
CA ASN A 356 12.11 5.01 5.51
C ASN A 356 11.59 6.46 5.65
N LEU A 357 11.69 7.07 6.81
CA LEU A 357 11.37 8.50 6.97
C LEU A 357 12.34 9.37 6.16
N ARG A 358 13.64 9.12 6.22
CA ARG A 358 14.65 9.88 5.45
C ARG A 358 14.44 9.74 3.94
N GLU A 359 14.17 8.53 3.44
CA GLU A 359 13.88 8.26 2.02
C GLU A 359 12.61 9.00 1.54
N ASN A 360 11.59 9.05 2.40
CA ASN A 360 10.36 9.76 2.06
C ASN A 360 10.46 11.29 2.23
N PHE A 361 11.28 11.76 3.18
CA PHE A 361 11.41 13.18 3.57
C PHE A 361 12.89 13.59 3.62
N PRO A 362 13.59 13.67 2.47
CA PRO A 362 15.03 13.91 2.43
C PRO A 362 15.47 15.22 3.08
N GLN A 363 14.62 16.25 3.05
CA GLN A 363 14.91 17.60 3.56
C GLN A 363 14.39 17.85 4.98
N SER A 364 13.75 16.84 5.60
CA SER A 364 13.15 17.01 6.92
C SER A 364 14.19 16.85 8.02
N PHE A 365 14.04 17.60 9.10
CA PHE A 365 14.76 17.36 10.34
C PHE A 365 14.14 16.16 11.05
N ILE A 366 14.88 15.08 11.23
CA ILE A 366 14.44 13.84 11.84
C ILE A 366 15.21 13.60 13.13
N ALA A 367 14.52 13.59 14.26
CA ALA A 367 15.11 13.28 15.54
C ALA A 367 14.50 12.00 16.15
N MET A 368 15.30 11.28 16.93
CA MET A 368 14.83 10.12 17.68
C MET A 368 15.00 10.34 19.18
N MET A 369 13.91 10.15 19.94
CA MET A 369 13.94 10.20 21.39
C MET A 369 14.11 8.80 21.97
N VAL A 370 15.19 8.60 22.71
CA VAL A 370 15.61 7.32 23.29
C VAL A 370 15.98 7.47 24.78
N ARG A 371 16.27 6.35 25.45
CA ARG A 371 16.84 6.34 26.81
C ARG A 371 18.36 6.47 26.79
N PRO A 372 18.99 6.87 27.90
CA PRO A 372 20.47 6.99 27.97
C PRO A 372 21.20 5.73 27.50
N TYR A 373 20.83 4.57 28.01
CA TYR A 373 21.52 3.31 27.73
C TYR A 373 21.27 2.72 26.32
N THR A 374 20.34 3.31 25.54
CA THR A 374 20.09 2.92 24.15
C THR A 374 20.53 3.99 23.15
N LYS A 375 21.16 5.08 23.61
CA LYS A 375 21.66 6.18 22.78
C LYS A 375 22.61 5.66 21.70
N ASP A 376 23.57 4.82 22.07
CA ASP A 376 24.63 4.30 21.21
C ASP A 376 24.09 3.52 19.99
N ILE A 377 22.88 2.94 20.09
CA ILE A 377 22.23 2.21 18.99
C ILE A 377 21.88 3.12 17.80
N VAL A 378 21.67 4.40 18.06
CA VAL A 378 21.19 5.35 17.05
C VAL A 378 22.10 6.57 16.89
N GLU A 379 23.03 6.81 17.80
CA GLU A 379 23.98 7.92 17.71
C GLU A 379 24.99 7.69 16.59
N GLY A 380 25.05 8.62 15.64
CA GLY A 380 25.82 8.47 14.40
C GLY A 380 25.04 7.81 13.25
N ASN A 381 23.74 7.58 13.43
CA ASN A 381 22.90 7.07 12.34
C ASN A 381 22.75 8.14 11.23
N PRO A 382 23.18 7.87 9.98
CA PRO A 382 23.21 8.86 8.90
C PRO A 382 21.82 9.33 8.47
N PHE A 383 20.76 8.65 8.89
CA PHE A 383 19.36 9.01 8.59
C PHE A 383 18.72 9.89 9.66
N LEU A 384 19.42 10.17 10.78
CA LEU A 384 19.00 11.07 11.86
C LEU A 384 19.80 12.38 11.83
N ASP A 385 19.13 13.48 12.16
CA ASP A 385 19.80 14.77 12.41
C ASP A 385 20.12 14.93 13.90
N GLU A 386 19.33 14.31 14.80
CA GLU A 386 19.57 14.43 16.24
C GLU A 386 19.04 13.24 17.05
N VAL A 387 19.75 12.91 18.13
CA VAL A 387 19.32 11.94 19.15
C VAL A 387 18.98 12.67 20.44
N ILE A 388 17.71 12.62 20.83
CA ILE A 388 17.21 13.26 22.05
C ILE A 388 17.15 12.23 23.18
N VAL A 389 17.91 12.45 24.23
CA VAL A 389 17.96 11.54 25.39
C VAL A 389 16.92 11.95 26.43
N TYR A 390 15.99 11.05 26.76
CA TYR A 390 15.02 11.19 27.83
C TYR A 390 15.31 10.21 28.98
N ASP A 391 15.82 10.74 30.10
CA ASP A 391 16.24 9.95 31.25
C ASP A 391 15.14 9.91 32.32
N LYS A 392 14.11 9.10 32.08
CA LYS A 392 12.95 8.98 32.97
C LYS A 392 13.24 8.41 34.36
N ASP A 393 14.37 7.71 34.53
CA ASP A 393 14.75 7.05 35.77
C ASP A 393 15.80 7.88 36.55
N GLY A 394 16.50 8.82 35.87
CA GLY A 394 17.50 9.74 36.42
C GLY A 394 17.05 11.21 36.37
N LYS A 395 17.76 12.03 35.55
CA LYS A 395 17.61 13.51 35.54
C LYS A 395 16.20 14.00 35.21
N ASP A 396 15.42 13.27 34.41
CA ASP A 396 14.07 13.67 33.98
C ASP A 396 12.94 12.97 34.78
N LYS A 397 13.29 12.38 35.96
CA LYS A 397 12.38 11.57 36.77
C LYS A 397 11.23 12.38 37.40
N SER A 398 11.53 13.57 37.95
CA SER A 398 10.53 14.40 38.65
C SER A 398 9.58 15.05 37.64
N ILE A 399 8.41 15.49 38.15
CA ILE A 399 7.40 16.21 37.34
C ILE A 399 7.98 17.50 36.78
N LEU A 400 8.68 18.27 37.62
CA LEU A 400 9.30 19.54 37.20
C LEU A 400 10.39 19.34 36.16
N ALA A 401 11.22 18.29 36.29
CA ALA A 401 12.21 17.94 35.31
C ALA A 401 11.57 17.51 33.99
N THR A 402 10.50 16.71 34.05
CA THR A 402 9.73 16.35 32.86
C THR A 402 9.13 17.59 32.17
N LEU A 403 8.58 18.57 32.94
CA LEU A 403 8.05 19.80 32.34
C LEU A 403 9.16 20.65 31.69
N ARG A 404 10.35 20.73 32.32
CA ARG A 404 11.54 21.37 31.72
C ARG A 404 11.93 20.67 30.40
N PHE A 405 11.94 19.34 30.39
CA PHE A 405 12.19 18.56 29.18
C PHE A 405 11.16 18.87 28.09
N VAL A 406 9.86 18.92 28.41
CA VAL A 406 8.80 19.31 27.49
C VAL A 406 9.01 20.71 26.92
N PHE A 407 9.38 21.68 27.76
CA PHE A 407 9.68 23.04 27.32
C PHE A 407 10.84 23.08 26.31
N ASN A 408 11.91 22.32 26.57
CA ASN A 408 13.02 22.17 25.63
C ASN A 408 12.57 21.50 24.33
N LEU A 409 11.78 20.42 24.43
CA LEU A 409 11.26 19.70 23.26
C LEU A 409 10.36 20.59 22.38
N LYS A 410 9.59 21.50 22.98
CA LYS A 410 8.74 22.47 22.26
C LYS A 410 9.55 23.41 21.36
N ARG A 411 10.81 23.70 21.70
CA ARG A 411 11.69 24.57 20.91
C ARG A 411 12.03 23.97 19.55
N TYR A 412 12.01 22.64 19.43
CA TYR A 412 12.23 21.93 18.15
C TYR A 412 11.11 22.14 17.15
N LYS A 413 9.90 22.54 17.58
CA LYS A 413 8.73 22.76 16.71
C LYS A 413 8.44 21.56 15.81
N PHE A 414 8.48 20.35 16.36
CA PHE A 414 8.10 19.14 15.62
C PHE A 414 6.66 19.25 15.12
N ASP A 415 6.42 18.85 13.87
CA ASP A 415 5.11 18.80 13.24
C ASP A 415 4.52 17.39 13.18
N LEU A 416 5.37 16.37 13.35
CA LEU A 416 4.97 14.96 13.48
C LEU A 416 5.71 14.27 14.61
N ALA A 417 4.97 13.51 15.44
CA ALA A 417 5.53 12.54 16.37
C ALA A 417 5.04 11.12 16.04
N ILE A 418 5.96 10.18 15.88
CA ILE A 418 5.69 8.75 15.69
C ILE A 418 6.03 8.02 16.99
N ILE A 419 5.01 7.55 17.71
CA ILE A 419 5.14 6.97 19.04
C ILE A 419 5.16 5.45 18.95
N LEU A 420 6.36 4.88 18.87
CA LEU A 420 6.59 3.43 18.76
C LEU A 420 6.43 2.73 20.12
N HIS A 421 6.77 3.42 21.21
CA HIS A 421 6.61 2.92 22.58
C HIS A 421 5.54 3.74 23.36
N PRO A 422 4.27 3.29 23.40
CA PRO A 422 3.16 4.03 24.00
C PRO A 422 3.17 3.92 25.54
N THR A 423 3.73 4.92 26.21
CA THR A 423 3.65 5.07 27.67
C THR A 423 2.86 6.33 28.06
N ASN A 424 2.32 6.39 29.27
CA ASN A 424 1.60 7.57 29.75
C ASN A 424 2.46 8.83 29.65
N ARG A 425 3.72 8.75 30.08
CA ARG A 425 4.66 9.88 30.03
C ARG A 425 4.92 10.36 28.59
N VAL A 426 5.14 9.45 27.66
CA VAL A 426 5.41 9.80 26.26
C VAL A 426 4.22 10.50 25.61
N HIS A 427 3.00 10.03 25.87
CA HIS A 427 1.79 10.68 25.38
C HIS A 427 1.63 12.10 25.96
N ILE A 428 1.85 12.27 27.28
CA ILE A 428 1.81 13.57 27.93
C ILE A 428 2.90 14.51 27.36
N ILE A 429 4.13 14.04 27.25
CA ILE A 429 5.26 14.82 26.72
C ILE A 429 4.96 15.32 25.31
N SER A 430 4.56 14.43 24.40
CA SER A 430 4.28 14.80 23.01
C SER A 430 3.09 15.75 22.88
N PHE A 431 2.08 15.58 23.73
CA PHE A 431 0.90 16.47 23.79
C PHE A 431 1.28 17.87 24.31
N LEU A 432 1.96 17.95 25.47
CA LEU A 432 2.35 19.22 26.08
C LEU A 432 3.42 19.97 25.27
N ALA A 433 4.27 19.24 24.53
CA ALA A 433 5.20 19.85 23.57
C ALA A 433 4.49 20.52 22.39
N GLY A 434 3.16 20.34 22.24
CA GLY A 434 2.36 20.99 21.23
C GLY A 434 2.58 20.42 19.82
N ILE A 435 3.00 19.16 19.70
CA ILE A 435 3.23 18.53 18.39
C ILE A 435 1.85 18.29 17.72
N PRO A 436 1.56 18.91 16.57
CA PRO A 436 0.22 18.91 16.00
C PRO A 436 -0.25 17.52 15.54
N LYS A 437 0.64 16.73 14.92
CA LYS A 437 0.34 15.37 14.45
C LYS A 437 1.05 14.35 15.34
N ARG A 438 0.30 13.49 16.01
CA ARG A 438 0.84 12.46 16.93
C ARG A 438 0.22 11.12 16.60
N VAL A 439 1.04 10.19 16.13
CA VAL A 439 0.61 8.88 15.65
C VAL A 439 1.16 7.78 16.56
N GLY A 440 0.31 6.85 16.96
CA GLY A 440 0.71 5.75 17.84
C GLY A 440 -0.42 4.76 18.08
N TYR A 441 -0.10 3.69 18.81
CA TYR A 441 -1.10 2.68 19.16
C TYR A 441 -2.07 3.18 20.25
N ARG A 442 -3.33 2.74 20.17
CA ARG A 442 -4.39 3.01 21.16
C ARG A 442 -4.13 2.21 22.42
N LYS A 443 -3.19 2.68 23.24
CA LYS A 443 -2.81 2.06 24.52
C LYS A 443 -2.57 3.14 25.58
N LYS A 444 -2.94 2.89 26.82
CA LYS A 444 -2.78 3.83 27.95
C LYS A 444 -3.43 5.19 27.63
N LEU A 445 -2.71 6.31 27.79
CA LEU A 445 -3.19 7.65 27.42
C LEU A 445 -3.13 7.91 25.89
N GLY A 446 -3.18 6.89 25.07
CA GLY A 446 -3.17 7.01 23.62
C GLY A 446 -4.31 7.85 23.03
N PHE A 447 -5.34 8.19 23.81
CA PHE A 447 -6.37 9.15 23.38
C PHE A 447 -5.82 10.58 23.16
N LEU A 448 -4.64 10.90 23.71
CA LEU A 448 -3.93 12.14 23.44
C LEU A 448 -3.28 12.18 22.04
N ASN A 449 -3.18 11.05 21.34
CA ASN A 449 -2.73 11.02 19.95
C ASN A 449 -3.83 11.55 19.03
N THR A 450 -3.42 12.22 17.95
CA THR A 450 -4.34 12.66 16.88
C THR A 450 -4.77 11.47 16.02
N ASP A 451 -3.87 10.51 15.83
CA ASP A 451 -4.07 9.31 15.01
C ASP A 451 -3.73 8.07 15.82
N ARG A 452 -4.61 7.08 15.77
CA ARG A 452 -4.56 5.94 16.68
C ARG A 452 -4.78 4.63 15.93
N LEU A 453 -3.77 3.75 15.99
CA LEU A 453 -3.90 2.39 15.51
C LEU A 453 -4.39 1.49 16.65
N GLU A 454 -5.16 0.47 16.31
CA GLU A 454 -5.56 -0.56 17.27
C GLU A 454 -4.34 -1.36 17.72
N GLU A 455 -4.19 -1.56 19.04
CA GLU A 455 -3.08 -2.35 19.58
C GLU A 455 -3.43 -3.83 19.60
N LYS A 456 -2.84 -4.59 18.66
CA LYS A 456 -2.99 -6.05 18.53
C LYS A 456 -1.67 -6.80 18.71
N LYS A 457 -0.64 -6.15 19.25
CA LYS A 457 0.69 -6.73 19.43
C LYS A 457 0.70 -7.97 20.34
N TYR A 458 -0.27 -8.08 21.24
CA TYR A 458 -0.44 -9.23 22.12
C TYR A 458 -0.80 -10.54 21.38
N LEU A 459 -1.39 -10.43 20.17
CA LEU A 459 -1.70 -11.58 19.32
C LEU A 459 -0.46 -12.20 18.67
N GLY A 460 0.67 -11.47 18.59
CA GLY A 460 1.90 -11.95 17.99
C GLY A 460 1.79 -12.35 16.52
N GLU A 461 0.85 -11.75 15.78
CA GLU A 461 0.59 -12.09 14.37
C GLU A 461 1.71 -11.64 13.44
N LYS A 462 2.40 -10.54 13.81
CA LYS A 462 3.49 -9.92 13.06
C LYS A 462 4.76 -9.84 13.90
N HIS A 463 5.89 -9.68 13.22
CA HIS A 463 7.14 -9.30 13.86
C HIS A 463 7.07 -7.88 14.42
N GLU A 464 7.82 -7.56 15.50
CA GLU A 464 7.81 -6.20 16.11
C GLU A 464 8.21 -5.10 15.12
N LEU A 465 9.16 -5.39 14.24
CA LEU A 465 9.53 -4.50 13.13
C LEU A 465 8.33 -4.13 12.25
N GLU A 466 7.49 -5.10 11.87
CA GLU A 466 6.31 -4.85 11.04
C GLU A 466 5.27 -4.01 11.78
N TYR A 467 5.11 -4.20 13.08
CA TYR A 467 4.27 -3.32 13.90
C TYR A 467 4.81 -1.88 13.96
N ASN A 468 6.14 -1.69 13.98
CA ASN A 468 6.74 -0.36 13.92
C ASN A 468 6.48 0.30 12.56
N LEU A 469 6.61 -0.44 11.46
CA LEU A 469 6.34 0.04 10.09
C LEU A 469 4.84 0.25 9.82
N ASP A 470 3.93 -0.40 10.54
CA ASP A 470 2.49 -0.16 10.40
C ASP A 470 2.10 1.29 10.74
N LEU A 471 2.84 1.99 11.61
CA LEU A 471 2.63 3.41 11.88
C LEU A 471 2.98 4.28 10.66
N LEU A 472 4.00 3.91 9.90
CA LEU A 472 4.35 4.58 8.65
C LEU A 472 3.29 4.29 7.56
N ARG A 473 2.88 3.03 7.42
CA ARG A 473 1.82 2.64 6.47
C ARG A 473 0.50 3.35 6.75
N TYR A 474 0.17 3.52 8.02
CA TYR A 474 -1.01 4.30 8.42
C TYR A 474 -0.92 5.75 7.93
N LEU A 475 0.25 6.36 8.03
CA LEU A 475 0.55 7.69 7.48
C LEU A 475 0.74 7.69 5.95
N LYS A 476 0.57 6.55 5.28
CA LYS A 476 0.81 6.36 3.84
C LYS A 476 2.25 6.70 3.42
N ILE A 477 3.19 6.52 4.32
CA ILE A 477 4.62 6.63 4.06
C ILE A 477 5.08 5.30 3.45
N GLU A 478 5.76 5.36 2.32
CA GLU A 478 6.22 4.17 1.60
C GLU A 478 7.36 3.46 2.37
N ILE A 479 7.36 2.13 2.29
CA ILE A 479 8.39 1.31 2.92
C ILE A 479 9.32 0.78 1.83
N TYR A 480 10.52 1.34 1.77
CA TYR A 480 11.56 0.98 0.80
C TYR A 480 12.53 -0.06 1.37
N ASP A 481 12.76 -0.03 2.69
CA ASP A 481 13.75 -0.89 3.34
C ASP A 481 13.26 -1.39 4.70
N LYS A 482 13.62 -2.63 5.02
CA LYS A 482 13.32 -3.29 6.30
C LYS A 482 14.58 -3.73 7.05
N ASN A 483 15.76 -3.45 6.48
CA ASN A 483 17.02 -3.87 7.08
C ASN A 483 17.28 -3.08 8.36
N LEU A 484 17.73 -3.80 9.39
CA LEU A 484 18.17 -3.20 10.64
C LEU A 484 19.49 -2.46 10.41
N PHE A 485 19.73 -1.41 11.19
CA PHE A 485 20.94 -0.63 11.09
C PHE A 485 21.43 -0.20 12.49
N VAL A 486 22.71 -0.41 12.77
CA VAL A 486 23.39 0.10 13.95
C VAL A 486 24.66 0.81 13.48
N PRO A 487 24.87 2.09 13.84
CA PRO A 487 26.08 2.81 13.45
C PRO A 487 27.31 2.24 14.15
N ILE A 488 28.39 2.17 13.43
CA ILE A 488 29.72 1.84 13.92
C ILE A 488 30.61 3.07 13.71
N ASP A 489 31.35 3.49 14.73
CA ASP A 489 32.30 4.58 14.62
C ASP A 489 33.75 4.06 14.68
N ARG A 490 34.64 4.92 14.22
CA ARG A 490 36.07 4.59 14.12
C ARG A 490 36.71 4.29 15.47
N GLU A 491 36.31 4.97 16.52
CA GLU A 491 36.85 4.77 17.87
C GLU A 491 36.53 3.36 18.38
N ALA A 492 35.29 2.90 18.19
CA ALA A 492 34.89 1.53 18.51
C ALA A 492 35.63 0.50 17.66
N GLU A 493 35.86 0.76 16.36
CA GLU A 493 36.63 -0.13 15.49
C GLU A 493 38.10 -0.26 15.97
N GLU A 494 38.81 0.85 16.22
CA GLU A 494 40.19 0.87 16.68
C GLU A 494 40.36 0.16 18.04
N ARG A 495 39.41 0.37 18.96
CA ARG A 495 39.46 -0.30 20.28
C ARG A 495 39.27 -1.80 20.16
N ILE A 496 38.31 -2.25 19.34
CA ILE A 496 38.05 -3.70 19.16
C ILE A 496 39.18 -4.36 18.38
N GLU A 497 39.79 -3.70 17.40
CA GLU A 497 40.96 -4.22 16.72
C GLU A 497 42.12 -4.48 17.69
N SER A 498 42.39 -3.54 18.60
CA SER A 498 43.35 -3.72 19.67
C SER A 498 43.01 -4.87 20.61
N PHE A 499 41.72 -5.00 21.01
CA PHE A 499 41.24 -6.11 21.84
C PHE A 499 41.48 -7.46 21.15
N LEU A 500 41.09 -7.58 19.87
CA LEU A 500 41.24 -8.82 19.11
C LEU A 500 42.73 -9.20 18.96
N GLN A 501 43.60 -8.22 18.71
CA GLN A 501 45.05 -8.44 18.62
C GLN A 501 45.65 -8.94 19.93
N ILE A 502 45.26 -8.36 21.07
CA ILE A 502 45.75 -8.77 22.41
C ILE A 502 45.36 -10.22 22.69
N HIS A 503 44.16 -10.62 22.28
CA HIS A 503 43.66 -11.98 22.52
C HIS A 503 43.94 -12.98 21.37
N GLY A 504 44.73 -12.57 20.35
CA GLY A 504 45.07 -13.42 19.21
C GLY A 504 43.89 -13.82 18.32
N LEU A 505 42.78 -13.05 18.34
CA LEU A 505 41.60 -13.30 17.55
C LEU A 505 41.68 -12.63 16.16
N LYS A 506 41.25 -13.34 15.14
CA LYS A 506 41.13 -12.82 13.77
C LYS A 506 39.66 -12.77 13.35
N GLU A 507 39.36 -11.93 12.38
CA GLU A 507 38.04 -11.86 11.79
C GLU A 507 37.60 -13.23 11.24
N ASN A 508 36.36 -13.65 11.55
CA ASN A 508 35.76 -14.94 11.18
C ASN A 508 36.42 -16.21 11.77
N ASP A 509 37.27 -16.10 12.78
CA ASP A 509 37.86 -17.25 13.48
C ASP A 509 37.30 -17.48 14.88
N PHE A 510 36.36 -16.66 15.34
CA PHE A 510 35.77 -16.80 16.67
C PHE A 510 34.23 -16.74 16.63
N VAL A 511 33.64 -17.32 17.65
CA VAL A 511 32.20 -17.29 17.92
C VAL A 511 31.92 -16.45 19.15
N VAL A 512 30.97 -15.56 19.08
CA VAL A 512 30.49 -14.79 20.24
C VAL A 512 29.34 -15.52 20.91
N VAL A 513 29.40 -15.69 22.21
CA VAL A 513 28.36 -16.34 23.03
C VAL A 513 27.84 -15.36 24.08
N HIS A 514 26.52 -15.16 24.14
CA HIS A 514 25.88 -14.29 25.10
C HIS A 514 24.86 -15.08 25.94
N PRO A 515 25.25 -15.59 27.13
CA PRO A 515 24.39 -16.39 27.99
C PRO A 515 23.41 -15.57 28.84
N GLY A 516 23.59 -14.25 28.89
CA GLY A 516 22.75 -13.33 29.66
C GLY A 516 21.36 -13.13 29.07
N ALA A 517 20.37 -12.82 29.90
CA ALA A 517 19.05 -12.36 29.49
C ALA A 517 18.34 -11.61 30.61
N SER A 518 17.38 -10.76 30.26
CA SER A 518 16.68 -9.87 31.18
C SER A 518 15.74 -10.56 32.19
N CYS A 519 15.53 -11.85 32.10
CA CYS A 519 14.65 -12.62 32.98
C CYS A 519 14.89 -14.14 32.88
N PRO A 520 14.58 -14.91 33.97
CA PRO A 520 14.82 -16.35 34.01
C PRO A 520 14.13 -17.15 32.91
N SER A 521 12.96 -16.70 32.41
CA SER A 521 12.21 -17.36 31.33
C SER A 521 12.89 -17.32 29.96
N LYS A 522 14.07 -16.71 29.89
CA LYS A 522 14.88 -16.60 28.67
C LYS A 522 16.27 -17.23 28.81
N ILE A 523 16.64 -17.68 30.00
CA ILE A 523 17.99 -18.17 30.30
C ILE A 523 18.04 -19.67 30.03
N TRP A 524 18.82 -20.05 29.03
CA TRP A 524 19.20 -21.45 28.80
C TRP A 524 20.25 -21.87 29.81
N PRO A 525 20.26 -23.12 30.30
CA PRO A 525 21.19 -23.57 31.34
C PRO A 525 22.65 -23.31 30.99
N PRO A 526 23.47 -22.77 31.94
CA PRO A 526 24.89 -22.45 31.67
C PRO A 526 25.72 -23.65 31.26
N GLU A 527 25.43 -24.83 31.84
CA GLU A 527 26.10 -26.12 31.51
C GLU A 527 25.88 -26.51 30.03
N ASN A 528 24.76 -26.15 29.46
CA ASN A 528 24.46 -26.40 28.05
C ASN A 528 25.27 -25.44 27.14
N PHE A 529 25.40 -24.16 27.52
CA PHE A 529 26.28 -23.23 26.82
C PHE A 529 27.75 -23.71 26.89
N ALA A 530 28.19 -24.17 28.05
CA ALA A 530 29.56 -24.68 28.24
C ALA A 530 29.85 -25.85 27.28
N PHE A 531 28.95 -26.83 27.20
CA PHE A 531 29.09 -27.95 26.27
C PHE A 531 29.20 -27.48 24.81
N VAL A 532 28.39 -26.51 24.39
CA VAL A 532 28.46 -25.94 23.04
C VAL A 532 29.80 -25.22 22.82
N CYS A 533 30.25 -24.41 23.78
CA CYS A 533 31.53 -23.71 23.72
C CYS A 533 32.70 -24.68 23.57
N ASP A 534 32.75 -25.73 24.40
CA ASP A 534 33.79 -26.77 24.34
C ASP A 534 33.77 -27.50 22.98
N SER A 535 32.60 -27.83 22.47
CA SER A 535 32.47 -28.44 21.14
C SER A 535 32.94 -27.49 20.02
N LEU A 536 32.64 -26.19 20.11
CA LEU A 536 33.14 -25.19 19.12
C LEU A 536 34.66 -25.10 19.11
N MET A 537 35.30 -25.16 20.27
CA MET A 537 36.73 -25.12 20.40
C MET A 537 37.39 -26.44 19.95
N ARG A 538 36.90 -27.59 20.43
CA ARG A 538 37.45 -28.92 20.16
C ARG A 538 37.18 -29.40 18.73
N ASP A 539 35.92 -29.33 18.28
CA ASP A 539 35.49 -30.01 17.05
C ASP A 539 35.54 -29.09 15.82
N PHE A 540 35.51 -27.77 16.02
CA PHE A 540 35.52 -26.79 14.93
C PHE A 540 36.78 -25.92 14.90
N GLY A 541 37.66 -26.00 15.93
CA GLY A 541 38.88 -25.22 16.05
C GLY A 541 38.64 -23.72 16.13
N LEU A 542 37.50 -23.29 16.68
CA LEU A 542 37.09 -21.89 16.77
C LEU A 542 37.34 -21.33 18.16
N ASN A 543 37.80 -20.10 18.25
CA ASN A 543 37.85 -19.40 19.52
C ASN A 543 36.46 -19.02 20.00
N VAL A 544 36.26 -19.02 21.30
CA VAL A 544 34.98 -18.63 21.93
C VAL A 544 35.20 -17.37 22.75
N LEU A 545 34.41 -16.33 22.45
CA LEU A 545 34.36 -15.07 23.19
C LEU A 545 33.01 -14.97 23.89
N ILE A 546 32.99 -15.05 25.22
CA ILE A 546 31.77 -14.89 26.03
C ILE A 546 31.61 -13.42 26.38
N VAL A 547 30.46 -12.85 26.02
CA VAL A 547 30.10 -11.46 26.28
C VAL A 547 28.89 -11.34 27.15
N THR A 548 28.89 -10.42 28.12
CA THR A 548 27.70 -10.03 28.90
C THR A 548 27.75 -8.53 29.20
N ASP A 549 26.66 -7.98 29.67
CA ASP A 549 26.75 -6.68 30.36
C ASP A 549 27.23 -6.90 31.81
N LYS A 550 27.57 -5.80 32.49
CA LYS A 550 28.10 -5.83 33.86
C LYS A 550 27.12 -6.44 34.87
N LYS A 551 25.82 -6.34 34.62
CA LYS A 551 24.77 -6.88 35.53
C LYS A 551 24.60 -8.38 35.38
N ASP A 552 24.85 -8.88 34.18
CA ASP A 552 24.69 -10.27 33.79
C ASP A 552 26.03 -11.06 33.78
N SER A 553 27.15 -10.48 34.32
CA SER A 553 28.48 -11.10 34.35
C SER A 553 28.51 -12.49 34.99
N CYS A 554 27.67 -12.71 36.03
CA CYS A 554 27.54 -14.00 36.71
C CYS A 554 27.13 -15.15 35.77
N TRP A 555 26.40 -14.88 34.68
CA TRP A 555 26.07 -15.89 33.69
C TRP A 555 27.26 -16.30 32.83
N GLY A 556 28.12 -15.36 32.45
CA GLY A 556 29.36 -15.65 31.74
C GLY A 556 30.31 -16.48 32.60
N GLU A 557 30.51 -16.08 33.85
CA GLU A 557 31.32 -16.82 34.83
C GLU A 557 30.75 -18.23 35.08
N SER A 558 29.42 -18.36 35.14
CA SER A 558 28.80 -19.67 35.32
C SER A 558 29.05 -20.61 34.15
N VAL A 559 28.99 -20.10 32.90
CA VAL A 559 29.34 -20.91 31.72
C VAL A 559 30.82 -21.35 31.80
N GLN A 560 31.76 -20.44 32.06
CA GLN A 560 33.17 -20.78 32.19
C GLN A 560 33.42 -21.88 33.20
N ARG A 561 32.74 -21.89 34.36
CA ARG A 561 32.91 -22.92 35.42
C ARG A 561 32.55 -24.32 34.96
N PHE A 562 31.66 -24.44 33.95
CA PHE A 562 31.26 -25.75 33.41
C PHE A 562 32.08 -26.14 32.17
N MET A 563 32.95 -25.28 31.65
CA MET A 563 33.78 -25.56 30.47
C MET A 563 35.05 -26.32 30.80
N GLU A 564 35.44 -27.21 29.90
CA GLU A 564 36.75 -27.89 29.89
C GLU A 564 37.84 -27.04 29.29
N TYR A 565 37.52 -26.17 28.32
CA TYR A 565 38.42 -25.27 27.62
C TYR A 565 38.29 -23.83 28.17
N ASN A 566 39.34 -23.02 28.01
CA ASN A 566 39.34 -21.66 28.50
C ASN A 566 38.81 -20.69 27.41
N PRO A 567 37.60 -20.12 27.56
CA PRO A 567 37.10 -19.09 26.67
C PRO A 567 37.75 -17.73 26.97
N ILE A 568 37.66 -16.82 26.01
CA ILE A 568 37.93 -15.40 26.25
C ILE A 568 36.68 -14.78 26.87
N LEU A 569 36.85 -14.03 27.96
CA LEU A 569 35.75 -13.36 28.67
C LEU A 569 35.81 -11.86 28.45
N ALA A 570 34.70 -11.26 28.08
CA ALA A 570 34.47 -9.80 28.03
C ALA A 570 33.16 -9.46 28.77
N LEU A 571 33.25 -9.46 30.10
CA LEU A 571 32.09 -9.35 30.98
C LEU A 571 31.88 -7.87 31.39
N GLY A 572 31.00 -7.17 30.69
CA GLY A 572 30.73 -5.75 30.91
C GLY A 572 31.80 -4.81 30.37
N GLU A 573 32.62 -5.27 29.45
CA GLU A 573 33.77 -4.50 28.90
C GLU A 573 33.36 -3.67 27.68
N PHE A 574 32.34 -4.08 26.93
CA PHE A 574 31.98 -3.44 25.68
C PHE A 574 30.78 -2.51 25.82
N SER A 575 30.88 -1.32 25.25
CA SER A 575 29.72 -0.50 24.90
C SER A 575 28.88 -1.17 23.80
N LEU A 576 27.71 -0.67 23.54
CA LEU A 576 26.84 -1.25 22.47
C LEU A 576 27.45 -1.06 21.08
N LYS A 577 28.19 0.02 20.83
CA LYS A 577 28.93 0.25 19.58
C LYS A 577 30.07 -0.75 19.41
N GLU A 578 30.85 -0.95 20.45
CA GLU A 578 31.94 -1.93 20.45
C GLU A 578 31.43 -3.36 20.30
N LEU A 579 30.33 -3.70 20.97
CA LEU A 579 29.64 -4.99 20.76
C LEU A 579 29.22 -5.17 19.30
N ALA A 580 28.71 -4.13 18.65
CA ALA A 580 28.36 -4.20 17.23
C ALA A 580 29.58 -4.49 16.35
N VAL A 581 30.75 -3.92 16.65
CA VAL A 581 32.02 -4.22 15.95
C VAL A 581 32.47 -5.65 16.19
N VAL A 582 32.46 -6.12 17.45
CA VAL A 582 32.82 -7.50 17.79
C VAL A 582 31.94 -8.49 17.06
N LEU A 583 30.61 -8.25 17.06
CA LEU A 583 29.65 -9.10 16.35
C LEU A 583 29.91 -9.07 14.83
N LYS A 584 30.17 -7.91 14.24
CA LYS A 584 30.48 -7.78 12.80
C LYS A 584 31.72 -8.61 12.38
N LYS A 585 32.71 -8.73 13.27
CA LYS A 585 33.94 -9.50 13.01
C LYS A 585 33.80 -10.98 13.38
N ALA A 586 32.78 -11.38 14.10
CA ALA A 586 32.54 -12.76 14.53
C ALA A 586 31.96 -13.62 13.38
N LYS A 587 32.32 -14.91 13.40
CA LYS A 587 31.77 -15.90 12.46
C LYS A 587 30.33 -16.28 12.73
N LEU A 588 29.92 -16.24 13.99
CA LEU A 588 28.60 -16.66 14.47
C LEU A 588 28.31 -16.01 15.83
N PHE A 589 27.06 -15.72 16.09
CA PHE A 589 26.55 -15.30 17.39
C PHE A 589 25.55 -16.30 17.96
N ILE A 590 25.79 -16.80 19.17
CA ILE A 590 24.88 -17.72 19.88
C ILE A 590 24.38 -17.02 21.14
N SER A 591 23.07 -16.89 21.28
CA SER A 591 22.50 -16.12 22.39
C SER A 591 21.11 -16.64 22.79
N ASN A 592 20.76 -16.37 24.04
CA ASN A 592 19.36 -16.33 24.46
C ASN A 592 18.56 -15.27 23.70
N ASP A 593 17.20 -15.29 23.82
CA ASP A 593 16.32 -14.20 23.38
C ASP A 593 16.70 -12.89 24.09
N SER A 594 17.57 -12.12 23.49
CA SER A 594 18.18 -10.91 24.08
C SER A 594 18.29 -9.75 23.07
N GLY A 595 18.55 -8.52 23.57
CA GLY A 595 18.75 -7.34 22.71
C GLY A 595 19.89 -7.47 21.70
N PRO A 596 21.08 -8.00 22.10
CA PRO A 596 22.22 -8.23 21.23
C PRO A 596 21.94 -9.07 19.97
N VAL A 597 20.94 -9.96 19.99
CA VAL A 597 20.49 -10.72 18.81
C VAL A 597 20.19 -9.79 17.63
N HIS A 598 19.47 -8.70 17.88
CA HIS A 598 19.11 -7.75 16.83
C HIS A 598 20.28 -6.87 16.40
N ILE A 599 21.28 -6.63 17.27
CA ILE A 599 22.53 -5.97 16.88
C ILE A 599 23.31 -6.86 15.90
N ALA A 600 23.43 -8.17 16.20
CA ALA A 600 24.10 -9.13 15.33
C ALA A 600 23.44 -9.17 13.93
N VAL A 601 22.10 -9.23 13.89
CA VAL A 601 21.34 -9.13 12.62
C VAL A 601 21.64 -7.83 11.88
N ALA A 602 21.69 -6.70 12.59
CA ALA A 602 21.94 -5.39 11.98
C ALA A 602 23.33 -5.25 11.35
N VAL A 603 24.32 -6.00 11.85
CA VAL A 603 25.69 -6.01 11.31
C VAL A 603 25.98 -7.20 10.39
N GLY A 604 24.99 -8.06 10.14
CA GLY A 604 25.06 -9.17 9.17
C GLY A 604 25.67 -10.46 9.71
N THR A 605 25.87 -10.58 11.02
CA THR A 605 26.41 -11.78 11.65
C THR A 605 25.34 -12.85 11.78
N PRO A 606 25.55 -14.10 11.33
CA PRO A 606 24.60 -15.19 11.52
C PRO A 606 24.31 -15.41 13.00
N VAL A 607 23.05 -15.71 13.34
CA VAL A 607 22.58 -15.86 14.72
C VAL A 607 21.96 -17.22 14.97
N ILE A 608 22.31 -17.84 16.08
CA ILE A 608 21.53 -18.92 16.70
C ILE A 608 20.92 -18.36 17.98
N SER A 609 19.59 -18.21 17.99
CA SER A 609 18.87 -17.65 19.13
C SER A 609 17.99 -18.69 19.82
N ILE A 610 18.13 -18.78 21.16
CA ILE A 610 17.44 -19.78 22.00
C ILE A 610 16.23 -19.12 22.66
N PHE A 611 15.05 -19.63 22.36
CA PHE A 611 13.75 -19.12 22.82
C PHE A 611 13.01 -20.10 23.70
N GLY A 612 12.56 -19.63 24.87
CA GLY A 612 11.77 -20.43 25.79
C GLY A 612 10.26 -20.17 25.74
N ARG A 613 9.83 -18.96 25.40
CA ARG A 613 8.45 -18.51 25.56
C ARG A 613 7.59 -18.79 24.34
N LYS A 614 6.39 -19.39 24.59
CA LYS A 614 5.38 -19.71 23.58
C LYS A 614 4.26 -18.64 23.49
N GLN A 615 4.09 -17.79 24.52
CA GLN A 615 3.04 -16.77 24.52
C GLN A 615 3.12 -15.90 23.25
N PRO A 616 2.01 -15.74 22.48
CA PRO A 616 2.07 -15.12 21.15
C PRO A 616 2.79 -13.77 21.12
N GLY A 617 2.47 -12.87 22.06
CA GLY A 617 3.11 -11.56 22.17
C GLY A 617 4.59 -11.57 22.59
N LEU A 618 5.14 -12.73 22.99
CA LEU A 618 6.52 -12.92 23.43
C LEU A 618 7.25 -14.04 22.66
N SER A 619 6.63 -14.56 21.61
CA SER A 619 7.12 -15.69 20.82
C SER A 619 8.24 -15.30 19.84
N PRO A 620 8.97 -16.29 19.29
CA PRO A 620 9.96 -16.06 18.23
C PRO A 620 9.38 -15.39 16.99
N LYS A 621 8.11 -15.64 16.64
CA LYS A 621 7.45 -14.98 15.52
C LYS A 621 7.45 -13.46 15.63
N ARG A 622 7.35 -12.95 16.87
CA ARG A 622 7.37 -11.51 17.11
C ARG A 622 8.77 -10.94 17.32
N TRP A 623 9.66 -11.70 17.94
CA TRP A 623 10.94 -11.21 18.46
C TRP A 623 12.17 -11.97 17.95
N GLY A 624 12.00 -12.93 17.04
CA GLY A 624 13.14 -13.69 16.50
C GLY A 624 14.06 -12.82 15.63
N PRO A 625 15.27 -13.28 15.36
CA PRO A 625 16.17 -12.64 14.40
C PRO A 625 15.59 -12.71 12.99
N LEU A 626 16.00 -11.79 12.11
CA LEU A 626 15.45 -11.58 10.76
C LEU A 626 16.47 -11.83 9.65
N GLY A 627 17.67 -12.29 9.95
CA GLY A 627 18.69 -12.63 8.95
C GLY A 627 18.35 -13.94 8.21
N GLU A 628 18.72 -14.02 6.94
CA GLU A 628 18.45 -15.22 6.11
C GLU A 628 19.14 -16.50 6.61
N LYS A 629 20.27 -16.33 7.31
CA LYS A 629 21.08 -17.41 7.88
C LYS A 629 20.77 -17.69 9.35
N ASP A 630 19.83 -16.97 9.95
CA ASP A 630 19.53 -17.09 11.37
C ASP A 630 18.72 -18.31 11.69
N ILE A 631 19.00 -18.93 12.83
CA ILE A 631 18.29 -20.09 13.32
C ILE A 631 17.70 -19.79 14.71
N VAL A 632 16.43 -20.06 14.86
CA VAL A 632 15.73 -19.98 16.14
C VAL A 632 15.48 -21.37 16.67
N LEU A 633 15.98 -21.67 17.86
CA LEU A 633 15.71 -22.91 18.58
C LEU A 633 14.61 -22.65 19.63
N HIS A 634 13.49 -23.33 19.48
CA HIS A 634 12.33 -23.20 20.34
C HIS A 634 11.60 -24.54 20.46
N LYS A 635 11.23 -24.95 21.68
CA LYS A 635 10.48 -26.17 21.94
C LYS A 635 9.07 -25.85 22.43
N ASP A 636 8.07 -26.33 21.72
CA ASP A 636 6.71 -26.38 22.21
C ASP A 636 6.52 -27.71 23.01
N ILE A 637 6.41 -27.56 24.31
CA ILE A 637 6.26 -28.70 25.25
C ILE A 637 4.79 -28.91 25.62
N GLY A 638 3.83 -28.47 24.81
CA GLY A 638 2.42 -28.69 25.01
C GLY A 638 1.76 -27.86 26.11
N CYS A 639 2.35 -26.74 26.57
CA CYS A 639 1.67 -25.86 27.52
C CYS A 639 0.37 -25.34 26.92
N GLN A 640 -0.76 -25.47 27.58
CA GLN A 640 -2.04 -24.87 27.15
C GLN A 640 -1.94 -23.35 27.19
N GLU A 641 -1.41 -22.80 28.29
CA GLU A 641 -1.11 -21.38 28.45
C GLU A 641 0.34 -21.22 28.90
N CYS A 642 1.08 -20.34 28.20
CA CYS A 642 2.44 -19.97 28.59
C CYS A 642 2.42 -18.78 29.56
N LEU A 643 2.70 -19.02 30.84
CA LEU A 643 2.76 -17.99 31.87
C LEU A 643 4.07 -17.19 31.87
N ALA A 644 4.94 -17.40 30.87
CA ALA A 644 6.20 -16.68 30.68
C ALA A 644 7.02 -16.58 31.99
N HIS A 645 7.06 -15.41 32.62
CA HIS A 645 7.86 -15.16 33.83
C HIS A 645 7.39 -15.95 35.08
N SER A 646 6.13 -16.38 35.10
CA SER A 646 5.51 -17.10 36.22
C SER A 646 5.39 -18.62 35.95
N CYS A 647 6.35 -19.18 35.18
CA CYS A 647 6.34 -20.59 34.77
C CYS A 647 6.36 -21.53 35.96
N LYS A 648 5.33 -22.39 36.08
CA LYS A 648 5.18 -23.36 37.16
C LYS A 648 6.00 -24.67 36.97
N ILE A 649 6.51 -24.93 35.78
CA ILE A 649 7.25 -26.15 35.41
C ILE A 649 8.76 -25.85 35.17
N GLY A 650 9.28 -24.81 35.81
CA GLY A 650 10.70 -24.49 35.83
C GLY A 650 11.33 -24.29 34.46
N PHE A 651 10.60 -23.67 33.52
CA PHE A 651 11.10 -23.38 32.14
C PHE A 651 11.54 -24.66 31.39
N LYS A 652 10.80 -25.75 31.51
CA LYS A 652 11.09 -27.03 30.86
C LYS A 652 11.35 -26.85 29.34
N CYS A 653 10.64 -25.96 28.66
CA CYS A 653 10.85 -25.65 27.24
C CYS A 653 12.29 -25.26 26.90
N LEU A 654 13.01 -24.54 27.79
CA LEU A 654 14.43 -24.22 27.63
C LEU A 654 15.33 -25.41 27.89
N ARG A 655 15.04 -26.23 28.94
CA ARG A 655 15.82 -27.41 29.30
C ARG A 655 15.71 -28.55 28.27
N GLU A 656 14.60 -28.59 27.51
CA GLU A 656 14.41 -29.58 26.45
C GLU A 656 15.17 -29.22 25.15
N ILE A 657 15.68 -27.99 25.00
CA ILE A 657 16.60 -27.67 23.93
C ILE A 657 17.97 -28.24 24.29
N LYS A 658 18.40 -29.26 23.54
CA LYS A 658 19.66 -29.97 23.83
C LYS A 658 20.86 -29.26 23.16
N PRO A 659 22.07 -29.32 23.79
CA PRO A 659 23.29 -28.75 23.18
C PRO A 659 23.56 -29.26 21.76
N GLN A 660 23.25 -30.54 21.51
CA GLN A 660 23.41 -31.17 20.19
C GLN A 660 22.61 -30.44 19.09
N GLU A 661 21.41 -29.96 19.41
CA GLU A 661 20.60 -29.20 18.44
C GLU A 661 21.26 -27.85 18.08
N VAL A 662 21.93 -27.22 19.02
CA VAL A 662 22.72 -26.00 18.76
C VAL A 662 23.92 -26.34 17.87
N ILE A 663 24.63 -27.45 18.13
CA ILE A 663 25.74 -27.91 17.29
C ILE A 663 25.29 -28.26 15.87
N GLU A 664 24.13 -28.88 15.71
CA GLU A 664 23.53 -29.14 14.39
C GLU A 664 23.20 -27.82 13.66
N ALA A 665 22.67 -26.82 14.37
CA ALA A 665 22.43 -25.50 13.82
C ALA A 665 23.74 -24.81 13.37
N VAL A 666 24.81 -24.92 14.15
CA VAL A 666 26.16 -24.45 13.76
C VAL A 666 26.61 -25.11 12.47
N LYS A 667 26.55 -26.45 12.39
CA LYS A 667 26.92 -27.20 11.17
C LYS A 667 26.14 -26.72 9.96
N LYS A 668 24.83 -26.52 10.10
CA LYS A 668 23.96 -26.04 9.03
C LYS A 668 24.35 -24.67 8.53
N ILE A 669 24.65 -23.71 9.42
CA ILE A 669 25.11 -22.35 9.04
C ILE A 669 26.43 -22.43 8.27
N PHE A 670 27.40 -23.22 8.76
CA PHE A 670 28.72 -23.31 8.15
C PHE A 670 28.72 -24.07 6.81
N GLN A 671 27.85 -25.06 6.63
CA GLN A 671 27.67 -25.74 5.35
C GLN A 671 27.04 -24.85 4.28
N ASN A 672 26.08 -24.03 4.64
CA ASN A 672 25.47 -23.05 3.72
C ASN A 672 26.49 -21.99 3.28
N ALA A 673 27.36 -21.54 4.18
CA ALA A 673 28.41 -20.58 3.86
C ALA A 673 29.45 -21.15 2.83
N LYS A 674 29.73 -22.47 2.85
CA LYS A 674 30.62 -23.10 1.85
C LYS A 674 30.02 -23.21 0.45
N LYS A 675 28.69 -23.24 0.32
CA LYS A 675 28.00 -23.33 -0.98
C LYS A 675 27.91 -21.99 -1.72
N GLU A 676 28.10 -20.87 -1.01
CA GLU A 676 28.01 -19.51 -1.59
C GLU A 676 29.35 -19.00 -2.16
N ILE A 677 30.45 -19.74 -2.00
CA ILE A 677 31.72 -19.39 -2.66
C ILE A 677 31.64 -19.97 -4.07
N PRO A 678 31.52 -19.15 -5.14
CA PRO A 678 31.63 -19.65 -6.51
C PRO A 678 33.02 -20.24 -6.66
N THR A 679 33.12 -21.52 -7.02
CA THR A 679 34.36 -22.08 -7.56
C THR A 679 34.71 -21.29 -8.82
N GLN A 680 35.51 -20.26 -8.67
CA GLN A 680 36.27 -19.70 -9.78
C GLN A 680 37.36 -20.73 -10.14
N PHE A 681 37.11 -21.46 -11.21
CA PHE A 681 38.11 -22.10 -12.03
C PHE A 681 38.23 -21.38 -13.38
#